data_5e408f5733b29113306622c75acb5f91
#
_entry.id   5e408f5733b29113306622c75acb5f91
#
_cell.length_a   1.000
_cell.length_b   1.000
_cell.length_c   1.000
_cell.angle_alpha   90.00
_cell.angle_beta   90.00
_cell.angle_gamma   90.00
#
_symmetry.space_group_name_H-M   'P 1'
#
loop_
_entity.id
_entity.type
_entity.pdbx_description
1 polymer ?
#
loop_
_entity_poly.entity_id
_entity_poly.type
_entity_poly.pdbx_seq_one_letter_code
_entity_poly.pdbx_strand_id
1 'polypeptide(L)'
;MAYEKLFEPGKIGTMTIKNRGVMAPMGSNLAGNDGNATDRQIKYYQARAKGGIGMIVNEYTGVDDVDSMPSVNYYRVAGDQNIAAAEALVDAVHMYDCRIVAQLHHAGSTSNPAYTGRDNIAPSAVPIADGKPMPREMTLEDIKRVQGKFIDAAVRCQKAGYDAVELHGAHGYLLTQFFNRYYNRRTDEYGGSIENRCRFIAEIIAGIREKLGPKYPILVRMCGDEMTPIEGFFDLAEGIEIAKYLESLGIDAIDISMGSSRNADANCEPFSYKPGWKKHVAKAYKEALKIPVIATNTIKNPDFAEQLLEEGVCDFVAMGRSQLADPEFMNKAKAGKADQIRRCIGCLYCRERILGAGLPIRCSVNARTAREIEFPTSELRQDGAGRTVAIIGAGPAGMEAARVLALRGYKPVIFDKADKPGGTLNIADKPPLKDKITDMVAGMKAELDTMDVCWRLGEEATVEKVKKLEPAGVIVACGAQPVIPQVPGADAPNVVTAEDVITGKAQAAGKVVIIGSGLTGLETAEMLLADGSTASDVSIVEMLPQIGPGIFGAILNDEMSRIKPYGPHLYPGHALVSIQDGSVTVKELATDKQFDIEADTVIMAAGIKPRADVVEAFRDAFDKVLVAGDARKGGRIATAVREGFEAGWIF
;
A
#
# COMPACT_ATOMS: atom_id res chain seq x y z
N MET A 1 -18.13 -23.94 9.74
CA MET A 1 -17.23 -23.36 8.72
C MET A 1 -16.40 -22.32 9.46
N ALA A 2 -15.10 -22.25 9.27
CA ALA A 2 -14.36 -21.10 9.80
C ALA A 2 -14.89 -19.82 9.12
N TYR A 3 -15.00 -18.72 9.87
CA TYR A 3 -15.45 -17.42 9.36
C TYR A 3 -16.90 -17.40 8.86
N GLU A 4 -17.84 -17.83 9.69
CA GLU A 4 -19.25 -17.95 9.33
C GLU A 4 -19.85 -16.60 8.92
N LYS A 5 -19.58 -15.51 9.67
CA LYS A 5 -20.09 -14.18 9.37
C LYS A 5 -19.51 -13.59 8.09
N LEU A 6 -18.22 -13.80 7.85
CA LEU A 6 -17.56 -13.31 6.64
C LEU A 6 -18.14 -13.94 5.36
N PHE A 7 -18.52 -15.21 5.42
CA PHE A 7 -19.09 -15.94 4.27
C PHE A 7 -20.61 -15.96 4.22
N GLU A 8 -21.29 -15.32 5.16
CA GLU A 8 -22.74 -15.12 5.11
C GLU A 8 -23.09 -14.13 3.98
N PRO A 9 -24.12 -14.42 3.14
CA PRO A 9 -24.59 -13.46 2.15
C PRO A 9 -25.04 -12.15 2.79
N GLY A 10 -24.88 -11.04 2.07
CA GLY A 10 -25.34 -9.73 2.49
C GLY A 10 -26.21 -9.05 1.44
N LYS A 11 -26.84 -7.93 1.81
CA LYS A 11 -27.72 -7.18 0.91
C LYS A 11 -27.48 -5.67 1.05
N ILE A 12 -27.40 -4.97 -0.09
CA ILE A 12 -27.35 -3.50 -0.20
C ILE A 12 -28.44 -3.10 -1.21
N GLY A 13 -29.46 -2.39 -0.77
CA GLY A 13 -30.62 -2.09 -1.61
C GLY A 13 -31.22 -3.36 -2.20
N THR A 14 -31.27 -3.47 -3.52
CA THR A 14 -31.73 -4.66 -4.26
C THR A 14 -30.62 -5.66 -4.56
N MET A 15 -29.36 -5.30 -4.35
CA MET A 15 -28.17 -6.08 -4.68
C MET A 15 -27.88 -7.12 -3.58
N THR A 16 -27.86 -8.41 -3.94
CA THR A 16 -27.40 -9.50 -3.08
C THR A 16 -25.94 -9.80 -3.36
N ILE A 17 -25.13 -9.91 -2.28
CA ILE A 17 -23.69 -10.11 -2.31
C ILE A 17 -23.40 -11.45 -1.63
N LYS A 18 -22.62 -12.33 -2.30
CA LYS A 18 -22.39 -13.73 -1.87
C LYS A 18 -21.65 -13.90 -0.53
N ASN A 19 -20.95 -12.86 -0.05
CA ASN A 19 -20.27 -12.82 1.26
C ASN A 19 -20.07 -11.37 1.70
N ARG A 20 -19.54 -11.17 2.92
CA ARG A 20 -19.35 -9.84 3.51
C ARG A 20 -18.04 -9.13 3.12
N GLY A 21 -17.20 -9.76 2.30
CA GLY A 21 -15.95 -9.18 1.83
C GLY A 21 -16.14 -8.21 0.67
N VAL A 22 -15.57 -7.02 0.79
CA VAL A 22 -15.56 -5.96 -0.21
C VAL A 22 -14.12 -5.61 -0.58
N MET A 23 -13.80 -5.47 -1.87
CA MET A 23 -12.58 -4.80 -2.30
C MET A 23 -12.81 -3.29 -2.27
N ALA A 24 -12.11 -2.59 -1.37
CA ALA A 24 -12.17 -1.13 -1.31
C ALA A 24 -11.60 -0.48 -2.58
N PRO A 25 -12.14 0.66 -3.02
CA PRO A 25 -11.67 1.37 -4.20
C PRO A 25 -10.24 1.91 -3.99
N MET A 26 -9.39 1.65 -4.97
CA MET A 26 -7.98 2.09 -4.97
C MET A 26 -7.57 2.46 -6.38
N GLY A 27 -7.13 3.68 -6.59
CA GLY A 27 -6.57 4.09 -7.87
C GLY A 27 -5.47 3.14 -8.33
N SER A 28 -5.48 2.76 -9.59
CA SER A 28 -4.53 1.79 -10.14
C SER A 28 -3.55 2.36 -11.16
N ASN A 29 -3.89 3.48 -11.80
CA ASN A 29 -3.20 4.01 -12.99
C ASN A 29 -3.06 2.96 -14.10
N LEU A 30 -4.11 2.16 -14.31
CA LEU A 30 -4.13 1.10 -15.33
C LEU A 30 -5.03 1.42 -16.52
N ALA A 31 -5.83 2.48 -16.44
CA ALA A 31 -6.67 2.92 -17.55
C ALA A 31 -5.83 3.48 -18.71
N GLY A 32 -6.42 3.54 -19.89
CA GLY A 32 -5.86 4.24 -21.02
C GLY A 32 -5.89 5.77 -20.82
N ASN A 33 -5.13 6.51 -21.64
CA ASN A 33 -5.16 7.97 -21.61
C ASN A 33 -6.54 8.55 -21.99
N ASP A 34 -7.33 7.78 -22.72
CA ASP A 34 -8.72 8.06 -23.06
C ASP A 34 -9.70 7.78 -21.92
N GLY A 35 -9.20 7.24 -20.79
CA GLY A 35 -9.98 6.85 -19.63
C GLY A 35 -10.65 5.49 -19.71
N ASN A 36 -10.49 4.76 -20.82
CA ASN A 36 -11.07 3.43 -20.98
C ASN A 36 -10.35 2.38 -20.12
N ALA A 37 -11.09 1.36 -19.69
CA ALA A 37 -10.50 0.19 -19.07
C ALA A 37 -9.59 -0.52 -20.09
N THR A 38 -8.35 -0.81 -19.68
CA THR A 38 -7.40 -1.61 -20.47
C THR A 38 -7.54 -3.10 -20.11
N ASP A 39 -7.05 -3.99 -20.97
CA ASP A 39 -6.99 -5.43 -20.68
C ASP A 39 -6.24 -5.71 -19.36
N ARG A 40 -5.22 -4.92 -19.05
CA ARG A 40 -4.48 -5.00 -17.78
C ARG A 40 -5.38 -4.69 -16.58
N GLN A 41 -6.21 -3.66 -16.67
CA GLN A 41 -7.15 -3.29 -15.63
C GLN A 41 -8.28 -4.34 -15.49
N ILE A 42 -8.79 -4.85 -16.61
CA ILE A 42 -9.78 -5.93 -16.64
C ILE A 42 -9.23 -7.17 -15.93
N LYS A 43 -8.02 -7.63 -16.29
CA LYS A 43 -7.39 -8.79 -15.64
C LYS A 43 -7.06 -8.56 -14.17
N TYR A 44 -6.72 -7.34 -13.80
CA TYR A 44 -6.52 -6.94 -12.40
C TYR A 44 -7.80 -7.16 -11.57
N TYR A 45 -8.96 -6.66 -11.99
CA TYR A 45 -10.22 -6.86 -11.26
C TYR A 45 -10.73 -8.31 -11.36
N GLN A 46 -10.60 -8.92 -12.52
CA GLN A 46 -10.97 -10.32 -12.74
C GLN A 46 -10.27 -11.27 -11.75
N ALA A 47 -8.97 -11.05 -11.48
CA ALA A 47 -8.22 -11.88 -10.54
C ALA A 47 -8.79 -11.81 -9.11
N ARG A 48 -9.27 -10.65 -8.66
CA ARG A 48 -9.89 -10.48 -7.32
C ARG A 48 -11.28 -11.10 -7.25
N ALA A 49 -12.08 -10.93 -8.30
CA ALA A 49 -13.39 -11.58 -8.41
C ALA A 49 -13.25 -13.13 -8.37
N LYS A 50 -12.30 -13.68 -9.15
CA LYS A 50 -11.93 -15.10 -9.14
C LYS A 50 -11.45 -15.56 -7.76
N GLY A 51 -10.75 -14.70 -7.04
CA GLY A 51 -10.26 -14.93 -5.68
C GLY A 51 -11.35 -14.99 -4.60
N GLY A 52 -12.62 -14.85 -4.97
CA GLY A 52 -13.77 -15.12 -4.12
C GLY A 52 -14.36 -13.91 -3.41
N ILE A 53 -13.87 -12.69 -3.66
CA ILE A 53 -14.46 -11.48 -3.05
C ILE A 53 -15.94 -11.32 -3.46
N GLY A 54 -16.79 -10.84 -2.54
CA GLY A 54 -18.22 -10.69 -2.78
C GLY A 54 -18.58 -9.48 -3.62
N MET A 55 -17.92 -8.37 -3.37
CA MET A 55 -18.14 -7.10 -4.07
C MET A 55 -16.83 -6.39 -4.34
N ILE A 56 -16.72 -5.75 -5.48
CA ILE A 56 -15.64 -4.84 -5.83
C ILE A 56 -16.21 -3.44 -5.99
N VAL A 57 -15.73 -2.48 -5.18
CA VAL A 57 -15.87 -1.08 -5.55
C VAL A 57 -14.63 -0.76 -6.38
N ASN A 58 -14.83 -0.51 -7.68
CA ASN A 58 -13.69 -0.21 -8.53
C ASN A 58 -13.13 1.18 -8.20
N GLU A 59 -11.94 1.47 -8.67
CA GLU A 59 -11.23 2.71 -8.36
C GLU A 59 -12.04 3.97 -8.67
N TYR A 60 -11.69 5.09 -8.01
CA TYR A 60 -12.29 6.38 -8.29
C TYR A 60 -12.44 6.61 -9.80
N THR A 61 -13.67 6.67 -10.25
CA THR A 61 -14.10 6.70 -11.66
C THR A 61 -14.49 8.11 -12.04
N GLY A 62 -13.73 8.74 -12.92
CA GLY A 62 -13.95 10.13 -13.34
C GLY A 62 -15.27 10.33 -14.05
N VAL A 63 -16.02 11.32 -13.61
CA VAL A 63 -17.28 11.74 -14.25
C VAL A 63 -17.10 12.90 -15.23
N ASP A 64 -15.98 13.61 -15.12
CA ASP A 64 -15.68 14.81 -15.90
C ASP A 64 -14.24 14.74 -16.46
N ASP A 65 -14.08 14.92 -17.74
CA ASP A 65 -12.80 14.95 -18.48
C ASP A 65 -12.30 16.38 -18.76
N VAL A 66 -13.06 17.38 -18.35
CA VAL A 66 -12.77 18.80 -18.57
C VAL A 66 -12.04 19.42 -17.38
N ASP A 67 -12.61 19.27 -16.18
CA ASP A 67 -12.12 19.93 -14.97
C ASP A 67 -11.58 18.95 -13.91
N SER A 68 -11.62 17.63 -14.18
CA SER A 68 -11.26 16.61 -13.20
C SER A 68 -10.30 15.56 -13.75
N MET A 69 -9.01 15.83 -13.64
CA MET A 69 -7.95 14.86 -13.98
C MET A 69 -6.86 14.85 -12.91
N PRO A 70 -6.94 13.97 -11.89
CA PRO A 70 -5.92 13.86 -10.86
C PRO A 70 -4.66 13.12 -11.34
N SER A 71 -4.78 12.26 -12.38
CA SER A 71 -3.66 11.52 -13.00
C SER A 71 -3.94 11.25 -14.49
N VAL A 72 -2.89 10.91 -15.26
CA VAL A 72 -3.00 10.65 -16.71
C VAL A 72 -3.76 9.37 -17.05
N ASN A 73 -3.50 8.28 -16.31
CA ASN A 73 -4.12 6.96 -16.52
C ASN A 73 -5.31 6.76 -15.59
N TYR A 74 -6.17 7.75 -15.51
CA TYR A 74 -7.33 7.82 -14.64
C TYR A 74 -8.56 7.23 -15.33
N TYR A 75 -9.15 6.21 -14.71
CA TYR A 75 -10.34 5.56 -15.25
C TYR A 75 -11.55 6.50 -15.22
N ARG A 76 -12.29 6.58 -16.32
CA ARG A 76 -13.42 7.52 -16.49
C ARG A 76 -14.60 6.87 -17.18
N VAL A 77 -15.80 7.37 -16.85
CA VAL A 77 -17.08 7.15 -17.58
C VAL A 77 -17.71 8.49 -17.94
N ALA A 78 -16.85 9.43 -18.36
CA ALA A 78 -17.21 10.81 -18.65
C ALA A 78 -18.00 10.98 -19.96
N GLY A 79 -17.95 10.01 -20.87
CA GLY A 79 -18.67 10.01 -22.14
C GLY A 79 -19.13 8.61 -22.55
N ASP A 80 -20.05 8.56 -23.53
CA ASP A 80 -20.65 7.30 -24.02
C ASP A 80 -19.60 6.38 -24.68
N GLN A 81 -18.48 6.93 -25.17
CA GLN A 81 -17.35 6.18 -25.70
C GLN A 81 -16.69 5.27 -24.66
N ASN A 82 -16.93 5.50 -23.37
CA ASN A 82 -16.38 4.67 -22.31
C ASN A 82 -17.24 3.44 -21.98
N ILE A 83 -18.50 3.35 -22.45
CA ILE A 83 -19.46 2.33 -22.05
C ILE A 83 -18.95 0.93 -22.41
N ALA A 84 -18.51 0.71 -23.64
CA ALA A 84 -18.09 -0.63 -24.09
C ALA A 84 -16.87 -1.17 -23.30
N ALA A 85 -15.90 -0.34 -22.98
CA ALA A 85 -14.74 -0.74 -22.17
C ALA A 85 -15.14 -0.98 -20.71
N ALA A 86 -16.12 -0.23 -20.20
CA ALA A 86 -16.68 -0.44 -18.87
C ALA A 86 -17.49 -1.75 -18.79
N GLU A 87 -18.30 -2.08 -19.82
CA GLU A 87 -19.02 -3.34 -19.93
C GLU A 87 -18.06 -4.54 -19.91
N ALA A 88 -16.98 -4.51 -20.71
CA ALA A 88 -15.97 -5.58 -20.70
C ALA A 88 -15.34 -5.81 -19.32
N LEU A 89 -15.13 -4.75 -18.55
CA LEU A 89 -14.62 -4.86 -17.18
C LEU A 89 -15.69 -5.48 -16.24
N VAL A 90 -16.93 -5.06 -16.35
CA VAL A 90 -18.06 -5.57 -15.57
C VAL A 90 -18.27 -7.07 -15.85
N ASP A 91 -18.32 -7.47 -17.11
CA ASP A 91 -18.49 -8.86 -17.52
C ASP A 91 -17.39 -9.76 -16.95
N ALA A 92 -16.13 -9.30 -16.99
CA ALA A 92 -14.98 -10.04 -16.46
C ALA A 92 -15.10 -10.27 -14.94
N VAL A 93 -15.75 -9.39 -14.20
CA VAL A 93 -16.01 -9.52 -12.76
C VAL A 93 -17.23 -10.41 -12.51
N HIS A 94 -18.33 -10.22 -13.24
CA HIS A 94 -19.58 -10.99 -13.11
C HIS A 94 -19.39 -12.47 -13.40
N MET A 95 -18.43 -12.88 -14.23
CA MET A 95 -18.07 -14.30 -14.45
C MET A 95 -17.84 -15.10 -13.17
N TYR A 96 -17.55 -14.45 -12.05
CA TYR A 96 -17.21 -15.09 -10.76
C TYR A 96 -18.25 -14.81 -9.66
N ASP A 97 -19.48 -14.49 -10.02
CA ASP A 97 -20.55 -14.13 -9.07
C ASP A 97 -20.05 -13.05 -8.06
N CYS A 98 -19.38 -12.04 -8.58
CA CYS A 98 -18.88 -10.90 -7.81
C CYS A 98 -19.62 -9.64 -8.27
N ARG A 99 -20.13 -8.85 -7.34
CA ARG A 99 -20.77 -7.57 -7.64
C ARG A 99 -19.71 -6.50 -7.89
N ILE A 100 -20.05 -5.56 -8.79
CA ILE A 100 -19.16 -4.44 -9.09
C ILE A 100 -19.88 -3.10 -9.00
N VAL A 101 -19.29 -2.16 -8.29
CA VAL A 101 -19.80 -0.82 -8.00
C VAL A 101 -18.82 0.21 -8.57
N ALA A 102 -19.31 1.20 -9.33
CA ALA A 102 -18.48 2.29 -9.82
C ALA A 102 -18.38 3.41 -8.79
N GLN A 103 -17.19 3.75 -8.32
CA GLN A 103 -17.00 4.89 -7.43
C GLN A 103 -16.90 6.20 -8.23
N LEU A 104 -18.01 6.91 -8.38
CA LEU A 104 -18.08 8.16 -9.14
C LEU A 104 -17.32 9.29 -8.43
N HIS A 105 -16.46 9.97 -9.17
CA HIS A 105 -15.47 10.88 -8.60
C HIS A 105 -15.27 12.15 -9.44
N HIS A 106 -15.12 13.27 -8.73
CA HIS A 106 -14.61 14.52 -9.27
C HIS A 106 -13.55 15.09 -8.33
N ALA A 107 -12.35 15.37 -8.86
CA ALA A 107 -11.20 15.75 -8.05
C ALA A 107 -11.35 17.10 -7.34
N GLY A 108 -12.14 18.01 -7.90
CA GLY A 108 -12.27 19.36 -7.35
C GLY A 108 -10.92 20.08 -7.30
N SER A 109 -10.61 20.71 -6.17
CA SER A 109 -9.33 21.40 -5.96
C SER A 109 -8.08 20.47 -5.97
N THR A 110 -8.26 19.14 -5.99
CA THR A 110 -7.15 18.18 -6.13
C THR A 110 -6.86 17.76 -7.57
N SER A 111 -7.58 18.29 -8.55
CA SER A 111 -7.27 18.10 -9.97
C SER A 111 -5.88 18.67 -10.29
N ASN A 112 -5.27 18.19 -11.37
CA ASN A 112 -3.97 18.69 -11.80
C ASN A 112 -4.11 19.61 -13.01
N PRO A 113 -3.88 20.93 -12.85
CA PRO A 113 -3.95 21.90 -13.94
C PRO A 113 -3.05 21.57 -15.13
N ALA A 114 -1.94 20.84 -14.90
CA ALA A 114 -1.06 20.42 -15.99
C ALA A 114 -1.70 19.38 -16.94
N TYR A 115 -2.73 18.66 -16.46
CA TYR A 115 -3.46 17.68 -17.27
C TYR A 115 -4.73 18.25 -17.90
N THR A 116 -5.42 19.14 -17.18
CA THR A 116 -6.67 19.76 -17.65
C THR A 116 -6.43 21.00 -18.53
N GLY A 117 -5.29 21.68 -18.36
CA GLY A 117 -5.03 23.00 -18.97
C GLY A 117 -5.94 24.11 -18.40
N ARG A 118 -6.57 23.88 -17.23
CA ARG A 118 -7.55 24.79 -16.61
C ARG A 118 -7.30 24.92 -15.12
N ASP A 119 -7.79 26.01 -14.53
CA ASP A 119 -7.83 26.15 -13.07
C ASP A 119 -8.74 25.09 -12.44
N ASN A 120 -8.32 24.57 -11.29
CA ASN A 120 -9.15 23.68 -10.51
C ASN A 120 -10.41 24.44 -10.03
N ILE A 121 -11.51 23.71 -9.86
CA ILE A 121 -12.76 24.25 -9.34
C ILE A 121 -13.07 23.65 -7.95
N ALA A 122 -13.70 24.45 -7.09
CA ALA A 122 -14.07 24.05 -5.73
C ALA A 122 -15.30 24.84 -5.25
N PRO A 123 -15.95 24.46 -4.14
CA PRO A 123 -17.06 25.22 -3.58
C PRO A 123 -16.70 26.69 -3.32
N SER A 124 -15.46 26.93 -2.84
CA SER A 124 -14.92 28.29 -2.64
C SER A 124 -13.44 28.31 -3.00
N ALA A 125 -12.88 29.52 -3.20
CA ALA A 125 -11.47 29.74 -3.52
C ALA A 125 -10.57 29.49 -2.30
N VAL A 126 -10.43 28.22 -1.91
CA VAL A 126 -9.60 27.76 -0.79
C VAL A 126 -8.68 26.64 -1.26
N PRO A 127 -7.34 26.76 -1.15
CA PRO A 127 -6.43 25.73 -1.61
C PRO A 127 -6.55 24.46 -0.76
N ILE A 128 -6.39 23.30 -1.38
CA ILE A 128 -6.53 22.00 -0.68
C ILE A 128 -5.48 21.79 0.41
N ALA A 129 -4.31 22.37 0.22
CA ALA A 129 -3.19 22.37 1.17
C ALA A 129 -2.29 23.58 0.90
N ASP A 130 -1.41 23.88 1.85
CA ASP A 130 -0.46 24.99 1.72
C ASP A 130 0.48 24.76 0.52
N GLY A 131 0.72 25.81 -0.25
CA GLY A 131 1.54 25.76 -1.47
C GLY A 131 0.87 25.06 -2.68
N LYS A 132 -0.39 24.63 -2.56
CA LYS A 132 -1.15 24.09 -3.69
C LYS A 132 -1.88 25.21 -4.45
N PRO A 133 -2.19 24.99 -5.76
CA PRO A 133 -2.91 25.96 -6.56
C PRO A 133 -4.23 26.41 -5.91
N MET A 134 -4.53 27.70 -6.01
CA MET A 134 -5.81 28.25 -5.60
C MET A 134 -6.88 27.83 -6.60
N PRO A 135 -7.96 27.13 -6.19
CA PRO A 135 -9.05 26.83 -7.11
C PRO A 135 -9.91 28.06 -7.38
N ARG A 136 -10.58 28.05 -8.51
CA ARG A 136 -11.67 28.99 -8.79
C ARG A 136 -12.95 28.52 -8.07
N GLU A 137 -13.66 29.46 -7.45
CA GLU A 137 -14.99 29.18 -6.90
C GLU A 137 -15.96 28.78 -8.01
N MET A 138 -16.76 27.72 -7.78
CA MET A 138 -17.79 27.26 -8.71
C MET A 138 -18.95 28.26 -8.78
N THR A 139 -19.35 28.62 -9.98
CA THR A 139 -20.61 29.32 -10.22
C THR A 139 -21.79 28.34 -10.06
N LEU A 140 -23.04 28.86 -9.96
CA LEU A 140 -24.22 28.00 -9.97
C LEU A 140 -24.34 27.18 -11.27
N GLU A 141 -23.87 27.72 -12.40
CA GLU A 141 -23.79 27.00 -13.67
C GLU A 141 -22.78 25.84 -13.61
N ASP A 142 -21.59 26.06 -13.04
CA ASP A 142 -20.60 24.99 -12.79
C ASP A 142 -21.20 23.87 -11.92
N ILE A 143 -21.91 24.25 -10.85
CA ILE A 143 -22.58 23.31 -9.94
C ILE A 143 -23.55 22.42 -10.73
N LYS A 144 -24.47 23.02 -11.50
CA LYS A 144 -25.46 22.29 -12.27
C LYS A 144 -24.81 21.42 -13.37
N ARG A 145 -23.78 21.94 -14.04
CA ARG A 145 -23.00 21.18 -15.04
C ARG A 145 -22.34 19.94 -14.41
N VAL A 146 -21.64 20.08 -13.29
CA VAL A 146 -20.93 18.97 -12.66
C VAL A 146 -21.91 17.96 -12.04
N GLN A 147 -23.02 18.42 -11.45
CA GLN A 147 -24.12 17.52 -11.02
C GLN A 147 -24.63 16.68 -12.21
N GLY A 148 -24.87 17.29 -13.37
CA GLY A 148 -25.25 16.59 -14.59
C GLY A 148 -24.22 15.53 -15.00
N LYS A 149 -22.91 15.82 -14.90
CA LYS A 149 -21.85 14.84 -15.18
C LYS A 149 -21.91 13.62 -14.26
N PHE A 150 -22.18 13.77 -12.94
CA PHE A 150 -22.37 12.65 -12.04
C PHE A 150 -23.59 11.80 -12.41
N ILE A 151 -24.73 12.45 -12.73
CA ILE A 151 -25.96 11.77 -13.12
C ILE A 151 -25.77 11.00 -14.42
N ASP A 152 -25.18 11.60 -15.43
CA ASP A 152 -24.90 10.97 -16.71
C ASP A 152 -23.92 9.82 -16.58
N ALA A 153 -22.89 9.94 -15.73
CA ALA A 153 -21.95 8.87 -15.43
C ALA A 153 -22.66 7.67 -14.77
N ALA A 154 -23.59 7.91 -13.84
CA ALA A 154 -24.39 6.84 -13.24
C ALA A 154 -25.26 6.10 -14.30
N VAL A 155 -25.86 6.83 -15.25
CA VAL A 155 -26.61 6.23 -16.36
C VAL A 155 -25.69 5.38 -17.25
N ARG A 156 -24.48 5.84 -17.54
CA ARG A 156 -23.50 5.07 -18.32
C ARG A 156 -23.05 3.81 -17.57
N CYS A 157 -22.83 3.92 -16.25
CA CYS A 157 -22.49 2.77 -15.42
C CYS A 157 -23.61 1.72 -15.44
N GLN A 158 -24.88 2.12 -15.31
CA GLN A 158 -26.00 1.18 -15.43
C GLN A 158 -26.05 0.52 -16.82
N LYS A 159 -25.84 1.29 -17.89
CA LYS A 159 -25.79 0.75 -19.28
C LYS A 159 -24.64 -0.26 -19.44
N ALA A 160 -23.50 -0.02 -18.80
CA ALA A 160 -22.35 -0.92 -18.82
C ALA A 160 -22.51 -2.12 -17.88
N GLY A 161 -23.64 -2.25 -17.16
CA GLY A 161 -23.95 -3.40 -16.31
C GLY A 161 -23.46 -3.32 -14.88
N TYR A 162 -22.95 -2.18 -14.39
CA TYR A 162 -22.60 -2.02 -12.98
C TYR A 162 -23.82 -2.26 -12.08
N ASP A 163 -23.61 -3.01 -11.00
CA ASP A 163 -24.68 -3.35 -10.03
C ASP A 163 -25.15 -2.15 -9.20
N ALA A 164 -24.27 -1.15 -9.01
CA ALA A 164 -24.51 0.05 -8.23
C ALA A 164 -23.50 1.17 -8.57
N VAL A 165 -23.77 2.37 -8.06
CA VAL A 165 -22.76 3.44 -8.01
C VAL A 165 -22.50 3.85 -6.57
N GLU A 166 -21.25 4.29 -6.32
CA GLU A 166 -20.84 4.88 -5.06
C GLU A 166 -20.38 6.33 -5.31
N LEU A 167 -20.95 7.29 -4.59
CA LEU A 167 -20.55 8.69 -4.67
C LEU A 167 -19.34 8.93 -3.74
N HIS A 168 -18.22 9.41 -4.29
CA HIS A 168 -16.99 9.58 -3.53
C HIS A 168 -16.97 10.89 -2.72
N GLY A 169 -17.57 10.87 -1.53
CA GLY A 169 -17.63 11.97 -0.57
C GLY A 169 -16.54 11.92 0.51
N ALA A 170 -15.34 11.42 0.19
CA ALA A 170 -14.23 11.27 1.13
C ALA A 170 -12.92 11.89 0.62
N HIS A 171 -11.90 11.97 1.47
CA HIS A 171 -10.48 12.22 1.17
C HIS A 171 -10.17 13.61 0.59
N GLY A 172 -11.05 14.59 0.80
CA GLY A 172 -10.84 15.96 0.34
C GLY A 172 -11.13 16.18 -1.15
N TYR A 173 -11.87 15.29 -1.82
CA TYR A 173 -12.35 15.49 -3.17
C TYR A 173 -13.63 16.36 -3.22
N LEU A 174 -14.16 16.66 -4.40
CA LEU A 174 -15.18 17.68 -4.57
C LEU A 174 -16.39 17.54 -3.64
N LEU A 175 -16.95 16.34 -3.48
CA LEU A 175 -18.10 16.13 -2.58
C LEU A 175 -17.75 16.41 -1.13
N THR A 176 -16.56 15.96 -0.66
CA THR A 176 -16.07 16.29 0.70
C THR A 176 -15.83 17.78 0.85
N GLN A 177 -15.33 18.46 -0.19
CA GLN A 177 -15.11 19.91 -0.14
C GLN A 177 -16.42 20.67 0.06
N PHE A 178 -17.53 20.17 -0.47
CA PHE A 178 -18.85 20.74 -0.17
C PHE A 178 -19.31 20.48 1.27
N PHE A 179 -19.09 19.28 1.83
CA PHE A 179 -19.46 18.95 3.21
C PHE A 179 -18.70 19.77 4.25
N ASN A 180 -17.45 20.10 3.96
CA ASN A 180 -16.47 20.65 4.89
C ASN A 180 -16.55 22.17 4.94
N ARG A 181 -16.77 22.75 6.14
CA ARG A 181 -16.89 24.21 6.34
C ARG A 181 -15.58 24.97 6.06
N TYR A 182 -14.43 24.32 6.19
CA TYR A 182 -13.14 24.93 5.87
C TYR A 182 -13.00 25.23 4.38
N TYR A 183 -13.42 24.30 3.51
CA TYR A 183 -13.36 24.45 2.05
C TYR A 183 -14.62 25.11 1.47
N ASN A 184 -15.79 24.94 2.09
CA ASN A 184 -17.05 25.50 1.65
C ASN A 184 -17.42 26.74 2.48
N ARG A 185 -17.05 27.88 1.97
CA ARG A 185 -17.33 29.20 2.58
C ARG A 185 -18.47 29.96 1.90
N ARG A 186 -19.30 29.23 1.13
CA ARG A 186 -20.43 29.81 0.41
C ARG A 186 -21.49 30.35 1.35
N THR A 187 -22.14 31.43 0.90
CA THR A 187 -23.26 32.07 1.63
C THR A 187 -24.59 31.91 0.91
N ASP A 188 -24.58 31.19 -0.23
CA ASP A 188 -25.79 30.82 -0.96
C ASP A 188 -26.36 29.48 -0.46
N GLU A 189 -27.31 28.92 -1.21
CA GLU A 189 -28.02 27.67 -0.88
C GLU A 189 -27.13 26.40 -0.83
N TYR A 190 -25.85 26.48 -1.20
CA TYR A 190 -24.88 25.38 -1.13
C TYR A 190 -23.89 25.51 0.04
N GLY A 191 -24.05 26.50 0.93
CA GLY A 191 -23.18 26.76 2.08
C GLY A 191 -23.93 26.92 3.39
N GLY A 192 -23.20 26.90 4.51
CA GLY A 192 -23.74 27.11 5.87
C GLY A 192 -24.22 25.82 6.54
N SER A 193 -25.53 25.55 6.61
CA SER A 193 -26.10 24.37 7.30
C SER A 193 -25.68 23.05 6.67
N ILE A 194 -25.85 21.94 7.40
CA ILE A 194 -25.58 20.59 6.87
C ILE A 194 -26.39 20.33 5.60
N GLU A 195 -27.68 20.66 5.60
CA GLU A 195 -28.58 20.47 4.46
C GLU A 195 -28.07 21.23 3.22
N ASN A 196 -27.63 22.48 3.41
CA ASN A 196 -27.12 23.30 2.33
C ASN A 196 -25.78 22.78 1.80
N ARG A 197 -24.83 22.43 2.69
CA ARG A 197 -23.56 21.82 2.30
C ARG A 197 -23.73 20.46 1.62
N CYS A 198 -24.75 19.71 1.98
CA CYS A 198 -25.14 18.45 1.34
C CYS A 198 -26.03 18.65 0.11
N ARG A 199 -26.54 19.85 -0.21
CA ARG A 199 -27.40 20.08 -1.36
C ARG A 199 -26.79 19.62 -2.68
N PHE A 200 -25.48 19.81 -2.86
CA PHE A 200 -24.79 19.39 -4.08
C PHE A 200 -24.96 17.88 -4.32
N ILE A 201 -24.70 17.04 -3.33
CA ILE A 201 -24.86 15.59 -3.43
C ILE A 201 -26.34 15.17 -3.41
N ALA A 202 -27.20 15.88 -2.69
CA ALA A 202 -28.64 15.60 -2.62
C ALA A 202 -29.30 15.70 -4.00
N GLU A 203 -28.94 16.72 -4.77
CA GLU A 203 -29.44 16.91 -6.14
C GLU A 203 -28.87 15.88 -7.11
N ILE A 204 -27.63 15.40 -6.92
CA ILE A 204 -27.07 14.27 -7.66
C ILE A 204 -27.88 12.99 -7.35
N ILE A 205 -28.12 12.68 -6.08
CA ILE A 205 -28.92 11.49 -5.68
C ILE A 205 -30.31 11.55 -6.29
N ALA A 206 -30.99 12.70 -6.18
CA ALA A 206 -32.32 12.90 -6.77
C ALA A 206 -32.32 12.70 -8.29
N GLY A 207 -31.34 13.26 -9.00
CA GLY A 207 -31.22 13.10 -10.44
C GLY A 207 -30.90 11.65 -10.86
N ILE A 208 -30.06 10.93 -10.11
CA ILE A 208 -29.84 9.49 -10.35
C ILE A 208 -31.14 8.70 -10.13
N ARG A 209 -31.89 8.97 -9.05
CA ARG A 209 -33.18 8.34 -8.78
C ARG A 209 -34.20 8.63 -9.85
N GLU A 210 -34.23 9.85 -10.38
CA GLU A 210 -35.12 10.22 -11.50
C GLU A 210 -34.82 9.42 -12.77
N LYS A 211 -33.53 9.25 -13.11
CA LYS A 211 -33.10 8.58 -14.35
C LYS A 211 -33.11 7.06 -14.25
N LEU A 212 -32.70 6.49 -13.12
CA LEU A 212 -32.44 5.05 -12.95
C LEU A 212 -33.52 4.36 -12.10
N GLY A 213 -34.41 5.13 -11.49
CA GLY A 213 -35.47 4.64 -10.63
C GLY A 213 -35.02 4.31 -9.19
N PRO A 214 -35.95 3.96 -8.30
CA PRO A 214 -35.70 3.80 -6.87
C PRO A 214 -34.93 2.50 -6.52
N LYS A 215 -34.78 1.57 -7.45
CA LYS A 215 -34.21 0.25 -7.20
C LYS A 215 -32.72 0.15 -7.53
N TYR A 216 -32.16 1.08 -8.30
CA TYR A 216 -30.72 1.06 -8.61
C TYR A 216 -29.94 1.52 -7.38
N PRO A 217 -29.05 0.69 -6.79
CA PRO A 217 -28.41 1.02 -5.52
C PRO A 217 -27.46 2.22 -5.65
N ILE A 218 -27.52 3.11 -4.66
CA ILE A 218 -26.63 4.27 -4.51
C ILE A 218 -25.91 4.16 -3.17
N LEU A 219 -24.59 4.04 -3.19
CA LEU A 219 -23.75 4.08 -2.02
C LEU A 219 -23.09 5.46 -1.90
N VAL A 220 -22.69 5.82 -0.70
CA VAL A 220 -21.82 6.98 -0.47
C VAL A 220 -20.62 6.56 0.34
N ARG A 221 -19.42 6.88 -0.15
CA ARG A 221 -18.22 6.80 0.66
C ARG A 221 -17.93 8.15 1.27
N MET A 222 -17.72 8.20 2.59
CA MET A 222 -17.36 9.41 3.29
C MET A 222 -16.24 9.19 4.32
N CYS A 223 -15.56 10.28 4.70
CA CYS A 223 -14.74 10.28 5.89
C CYS A 223 -15.66 10.24 7.11
N GLY A 224 -15.47 9.28 8.00
CA GLY A 224 -16.22 9.21 9.24
C GLY A 224 -15.75 10.23 10.27
N ASP A 225 -14.47 10.60 10.16
CA ASP A 225 -13.80 11.65 10.93
C ASP A 225 -12.61 12.13 10.10
N GLU A 226 -12.45 13.42 9.91
CA GLU A 226 -11.34 13.98 9.15
C GLU A 226 -10.03 14.03 9.96
N MET A 227 -10.10 13.79 11.28
CA MET A 227 -8.96 13.65 12.20
C MET A 227 -7.95 14.81 12.10
N THR A 228 -8.43 16.03 12.08
CA THR A 228 -7.59 17.21 12.06
C THR A 228 -8.13 18.27 13.02
N PRO A 229 -7.28 18.96 13.80
CA PRO A 229 -7.72 20.00 14.73
C PRO A 229 -8.03 21.32 14.02
N ILE A 230 -7.96 21.40 12.70
CA ILE A 230 -8.23 22.62 11.95
C ILE A 230 -9.73 22.91 11.99
N GLU A 231 -10.11 24.12 12.41
CA GLU A 231 -11.49 24.56 12.46
C GLU A 231 -12.18 24.46 11.09
N GLY A 232 -13.40 23.96 11.08
CA GLY A 232 -14.23 23.79 9.89
C GLY A 232 -14.13 22.41 9.24
N PHE A 233 -13.16 21.56 9.64
CA PHE A 233 -13.19 20.15 9.32
C PHE A 233 -14.17 19.43 10.25
N PHE A 234 -14.89 18.46 9.75
CA PHE A 234 -15.87 17.76 10.58
C PHE A 234 -15.24 16.61 11.37
N ASP A 235 -15.67 16.48 12.61
CA ASP A 235 -15.37 15.38 13.51
C ASP A 235 -16.39 14.25 13.37
N LEU A 236 -16.24 13.21 14.20
CA LEU A 236 -17.14 12.07 14.24
C LEU A 236 -18.62 12.47 14.45
N ALA A 237 -18.90 13.43 15.32
CA ALA A 237 -20.26 13.82 15.65
C ALA A 237 -20.95 14.51 14.46
N GLU A 238 -20.31 15.50 13.85
CA GLU A 238 -20.82 16.18 12.66
C GLU A 238 -20.90 15.21 11.46
N GLY A 239 -19.92 14.31 11.32
CA GLY A 239 -19.94 13.27 10.28
C GLY A 239 -21.16 12.35 10.37
N ILE A 240 -21.56 11.97 11.60
CA ILE A 240 -22.79 11.17 11.82
C ILE A 240 -24.05 11.96 11.42
N GLU A 241 -24.13 13.26 11.74
CA GLU A 241 -25.30 14.07 11.33
C GLU A 241 -25.37 14.23 9.81
N ILE A 242 -24.23 14.40 9.13
CA ILE A 242 -24.15 14.38 7.66
C ILE A 242 -24.67 13.03 7.13
N ALA A 243 -24.24 11.90 7.70
CA ALA A 243 -24.65 10.57 7.27
C ALA A 243 -26.14 10.30 7.48
N LYS A 244 -26.72 10.73 8.60
CA LYS A 244 -28.18 10.66 8.83
C LYS A 244 -28.95 11.45 7.79
N TYR A 245 -28.44 12.63 7.41
CA TYR A 245 -29.07 13.41 6.37
C TYR A 245 -28.99 12.68 5.02
N LEU A 246 -27.83 12.09 4.65
CA LEU A 246 -27.67 11.29 3.44
C LEU A 246 -28.57 10.04 3.44
N GLU A 247 -28.72 9.36 4.58
CA GLU A 247 -29.68 8.24 4.74
C GLU A 247 -31.10 8.70 4.45
N SER A 248 -31.50 9.87 4.93
CA SER A 248 -32.84 10.43 4.67
C SER A 248 -33.11 10.74 3.20
N LEU A 249 -32.06 10.92 2.39
CA LEU A 249 -32.14 11.10 0.93
C LEU A 249 -32.31 9.78 0.17
N GLY A 250 -32.28 8.63 0.87
CA GLY A 250 -32.53 7.31 0.29
C GLY A 250 -31.31 6.67 -0.36
N ILE A 251 -30.12 6.85 0.19
CA ILE A 251 -28.95 6.03 -0.15
C ILE A 251 -29.11 4.62 0.43
N ASP A 252 -28.47 3.61 -0.20
CA ASP A 252 -28.64 2.19 0.15
C ASP A 252 -27.56 1.64 1.08
N ALA A 253 -26.39 2.27 1.16
CA ALA A 253 -25.31 1.95 2.09
C ALA A 253 -24.31 3.09 2.23
N ILE A 254 -23.52 3.05 3.30
CA ILE A 254 -22.42 3.99 3.52
C ILE A 254 -21.10 3.24 3.70
N ASP A 255 -20.03 3.69 2.99
CA ASP A 255 -18.66 3.19 3.14
C ASP A 255 -17.84 4.20 3.96
N ILE A 256 -17.43 3.78 5.16
CA ILE A 256 -16.72 4.64 6.10
C ILE A 256 -15.22 4.52 5.91
N SER A 257 -14.63 5.61 5.45
CA SER A 257 -13.20 5.87 5.43
C SER A 257 -12.82 6.86 6.53
N MET A 258 -11.57 7.33 6.53
CA MET A 258 -11.10 8.33 7.48
C MET A 258 -10.05 9.24 6.87
N GLY A 259 -9.77 10.35 7.57
CA GLY A 259 -8.75 11.30 7.21
C GLY A 259 -9.21 12.31 6.14
N SER A 260 -8.36 13.25 5.91
CA SER A 260 -8.59 14.38 5.00
C SER A 260 -7.39 14.59 4.08
N SER A 261 -7.45 15.62 3.24
CA SER A 261 -6.28 16.10 2.50
C SER A 261 -5.14 16.60 3.41
N ARG A 262 -5.45 16.93 4.66
CA ARG A 262 -4.50 17.38 5.69
C ARG A 262 -4.02 16.25 6.60
N ASN A 263 -4.67 15.09 6.58
CA ASN A 263 -4.31 13.88 7.31
C ASN A 263 -4.49 12.64 6.42
N ALA A 264 -3.63 12.52 5.42
CA ALA A 264 -3.72 11.47 4.42
C ALA A 264 -3.30 10.08 4.95
N ASP A 265 -2.58 9.99 6.07
CA ASP A 265 -2.15 8.72 6.66
C ASP A 265 -3.33 7.97 7.29
N ALA A 266 -4.36 8.68 7.73
CA ALA A 266 -5.59 8.07 8.24
C ALA A 266 -6.38 7.30 7.17
N ASN A 267 -6.22 7.63 5.88
CA ASN A 267 -6.89 6.90 4.78
C ASN A 267 -6.05 5.77 4.19
N CYS A 268 -4.73 5.86 4.29
CA CYS A 268 -3.81 4.85 3.75
C CYS A 268 -2.61 4.69 4.70
N GLU A 269 -2.85 3.96 5.75
CA GLU A 269 -1.98 3.86 6.91
C GLU A 269 -0.64 3.20 6.58
N PRO A 270 0.50 3.74 7.06
CA PRO A 270 1.79 3.07 7.06
C PRO A 270 1.81 1.85 8.00
N PHE A 271 2.97 1.19 8.08
CA PHE A 271 3.12 -0.04 8.86
C PHE A 271 2.89 0.14 10.37
N SER A 272 3.09 1.34 10.91
CA SER A 272 2.97 1.66 12.34
C SER A 272 1.55 1.51 12.90
N TYR A 273 0.54 1.64 12.06
CA TYR A 273 -0.86 1.53 12.49
C TYR A 273 -1.29 0.10 12.73
N LYS A 274 -1.90 -0.15 13.88
CA LYS A 274 -2.46 -1.46 14.25
C LYS A 274 -3.78 -1.74 13.52
N PRO A 275 -4.09 -3.01 13.21
CA PRO A 275 -5.43 -3.38 12.74
C PRO A 275 -6.52 -2.89 13.71
N GLY A 276 -7.60 -2.33 13.17
CA GLY A 276 -8.74 -1.89 13.98
C GLY A 276 -8.58 -0.58 14.74
N TRP A 277 -7.48 0.17 14.58
CA TRP A 277 -7.24 1.43 15.30
C TRP A 277 -8.39 2.44 15.18
N LYS A 278 -9.15 2.39 14.08
CA LYS A 278 -10.32 3.26 13.79
C LYS A 278 -11.67 2.53 13.83
N LYS A 279 -11.75 1.30 14.38
CA LYS A 279 -13.00 0.53 14.40
C LYS A 279 -14.14 1.23 15.14
N HIS A 280 -13.82 2.05 16.14
CA HIS A 280 -14.79 2.83 16.91
C HIS A 280 -15.61 3.80 16.04
N VAL A 281 -15.01 4.34 14.99
CA VAL A 281 -15.71 5.24 14.06
C VAL A 281 -16.77 4.46 13.28
N ALA A 282 -16.40 3.39 12.59
CA ALA A 282 -17.36 2.58 11.83
C ALA A 282 -18.50 2.07 12.73
N LYS A 283 -18.18 1.67 13.99
CA LYS A 283 -19.16 1.23 14.97
C LYS A 283 -20.16 2.33 15.32
N ALA A 284 -19.70 3.56 15.54
CA ALA A 284 -20.58 4.69 15.84
C ALA A 284 -21.56 4.99 14.69
N TYR A 285 -21.09 4.88 13.44
CA TYR A 285 -21.99 4.98 12.27
C TYR A 285 -22.99 3.84 12.20
N LYS A 286 -22.53 2.61 12.48
CA LYS A 286 -23.41 1.43 12.51
C LYS A 286 -24.53 1.53 13.55
N GLU A 287 -24.23 2.10 14.72
CA GLU A 287 -25.20 2.34 15.77
C GLU A 287 -26.17 3.51 15.45
N ALA A 288 -25.73 4.48 14.65
CA ALA A 288 -26.51 5.68 14.32
C ALA A 288 -27.42 5.53 13.09
N LEU A 289 -27.12 4.60 12.18
CA LEU A 289 -27.78 4.44 10.88
C LEU A 289 -28.54 3.10 10.79
N LYS A 290 -29.54 3.06 9.91
CA LYS A 290 -30.34 1.86 9.62
C LYS A 290 -29.86 1.13 8.36
N ILE A 291 -29.19 1.85 7.45
CA ILE A 291 -28.62 1.28 6.23
C ILE A 291 -27.33 0.51 6.54
N PRO A 292 -26.91 -0.44 5.68
CA PRO A 292 -25.65 -1.14 5.81
C PRO A 292 -24.44 -0.22 5.85
N VAL A 293 -23.49 -0.55 6.76
CA VAL A 293 -22.19 0.12 6.90
C VAL A 293 -21.09 -0.78 6.39
N ILE A 294 -20.28 -0.25 5.48
CA ILE A 294 -19.05 -0.87 4.99
C ILE A 294 -17.89 -0.20 5.72
N ALA A 295 -16.95 -0.98 6.28
CA ALA A 295 -15.84 -0.42 7.05
C ALA A 295 -14.47 -0.84 6.52
N THR A 296 -13.56 0.13 6.42
CA THR A 296 -12.13 -0.08 6.19
C THR A 296 -11.37 0.06 7.49
N ASN A 297 -10.64 -0.97 7.94
CA ASN A 297 -10.00 -0.99 9.26
C ASN A 297 -8.61 -1.64 9.28
N THR A 298 -7.77 -1.42 8.25
CA THR A 298 -6.48 -2.12 8.14
C THR A 298 -6.64 -3.66 8.22
N ILE A 299 -7.69 -4.20 7.61
CA ILE A 299 -8.03 -5.64 7.66
C ILE A 299 -7.00 -6.43 6.84
N LYS A 300 -6.21 -7.29 7.50
CA LYS A 300 -5.07 -8.01 6.89
C LYS A 300 -5.15 -9.53 7.04
N ASN A 301 -6.05 -10.02 7.88
CA ASN A 301 -6.31 -11.44 8.06
C ASN A 301 -7.82 -11.69 8.19
N PRO A 302 -8.30 -12.91 7.91
CA PRO A 302 -9.72 -13.23 7.98
C PRO A 302 -10.25 -13.29 9.42
N ASP A 303 -9.42 -13.61 10.42
CA ASP A 303 -9.84 -13.63 11.83
C ASP A 303 -10.33 -12.26 12.27
N PHE A 304 -9.57 -11.22 11.93
CA PHE A 304 -9.96 -9.85 12.26
C PHE A 304 -11.17 -9.38 11.43
N ALA A 305 -11.31 -9.83 10.17
CA ALA A 305 -12.49 -9.54 9.37
C ALA A 305 -13.76 -10.15 10.00
N GLU A 306 -13.69 -11.41 10.45
CA GLU A 306 -14.78 -12.10 11.17
C GLU A 306 -15.12 -11.37 12.45
N GLN A 307 -14.10 -11.05 13.27
CA GLN A 307 -14.27 -10.35 14.54
C GLN A 307 -15.04 -9.03 14.39
N LEU A 308 -14.75 -8.22 13.37
CA LEU A 308 -15.46 -6.96 13.13
C LEU A 308 -16.96 -7.18 12.87
N LEU A 309 -17.30 -8.25 12.16
CA LEU A 309 -18.69 -8.61 11.88
C LEU A 309 -19.40 -9.18 13.12
N GLU A 310 -18.74 -10.02 13.89
CA GLU A 310 -19.25 -10.58 15.14
C GLU A 310 -19.49 -9.51 16.21
N GLU A 311 -18.58 -8.53 16.33
CA GLU A 311 -18.70 -7.38 17.23
C GLU A 311 -19.75 -6.35 16.77
N GLY A 312 -20.37 -6.54 15.58
CA GLY A 312 -21.33 -5.61 15.00
C GLY A 312 -20.74 -4.24 14.69
N VAL A 313 -19.46 -4.19 14.33
CA VAL A 313 -18.77 -2.94 13.94
C VAL A 313 -19.28 -2.44 12.57
N CYS A 314 -19.61 -3.38 11.68
CA CYS A 314 -20.06 -3.09 10.32
C CYS A 314 -20.86 -4.27 9.75
N ASP A 315 -21.50 -4.06 8.59
CA ASP A 315 -22.20 -5.11 7.83
C ASP A 315 -21.29 -5.76 6.77
N PHE A 316 -20.30 -5.02 6.28
CA PHE A 316 -19.35 -5.47 5.28
C PHE A 316 -17.93 -4.97 5.64
N VAL A 317 -16.93 -5.80 5.35
CA VAL A 317 -15.52 -5.52 5.61
C VAL A 317 -14.81 -5.19 4.31
N ALA A 318 -14.29 -3.97 4.19
CA ALA A 318 -13.62 -3.51 2.98
C ALA A 318 -12.10 -3.64 3.09
N MET A 319 -11.54 -4.45 2.20
CA MET A 319 -10.13 -4.79 2.12
C MET A 319 -9.51 -4.19 0.85
N GLY A 320 -8.69 -3.14 1.01
CA GLY A 320 -7.96 -2.56 -0.12
C GLY A 320 -6.65 -3.30 -0.37
N ARG A 321 -5.62 -2.95 0.38
CA ARG A 321 -4.25 -3.45 0.19
C ARG A 321 -4.09 -4.95 0.41
N SER A 322 -4.98 -5.60 1.15
CA SER A 322 -5.00 -7.06 1.29
C SER A 322 -5.34 -7.73 -0.03
N GLN A 323 -6.25 -7.16 -0.83
CA GLN A 323 -6.57 -7.62 -2.19
C GLN A 323 -5.44 -7.34 -3.21
N LEU A 324 -4.53 -6.41 -2.92
CA LEU A 324 -3.28 -6.26 -3.69
C LEU A 324 -2.27 -7.34 -3.32
N ALA A 325 -2.13 -7.60 -2.02
CA ALA A 325 -1.18 -8.58 -1.50
C ALA A 325 -1.56 -10.02 -1.88
N ASP A 326 -2.84 -10.34 -1.77
CA ASP A 326 -3.38 -11.66 -2.12
C ASP A 326 -4.78 -11.55 -2.73
N PRO A 327 -4.93 -11.71 -4.05
CA PRO A 327 -6.25 -11.75 -4.67
C PRO A 327 -7.07 -12.99 -4.25
N GLU A 328 -6.41 -14.10 -3.84
CA GLU A 328 -7.04 -15.34 -3.39
C GLU A 328 -7.42 -15.31 -1.88
N PHE A 329 -7.39 -14.17 -1.23
CA PHE A 329 -7.64 -14.01 0.19
C PHE A 329 -8.91 -14.74 0.65
N MET A 330 -10.04 -14.51 -0.02
CA MET A 330 -11.32 -15.11 0.36
C MET A 330 -11.35 -16.62 0.10
N ASN A 331 -10.82 -17.09 -1.02
CA ASN A 331 -10.76 -18.52 -1.33
C ASN A 331 -9.87 -19.27 -0.33
N LYS A 332 -8.70 -18.71 0.01
CA LYS A 332 -7.81 -19.28 1.04
C LYS A 332 -8.47 -19.31 2.42
N ALA A 333 -9.12 -18.23 2.84
CA ALA A 333 -9.87 -18.18 4.08
C ALA A 333 -10.95 -19.27 4.13
N LYS A 334 -11.76 -19.39 3.07
CA LYS A 334 -12.82 -20.40 2.95
C LYS A 334 -12.29 -21.83 3.00
N ALA A 335 -11.09 -22.05 2.44
CA ALA A 335 -10.43 -23.35 2.39
C ALA A 335 -9.66 -23.71 3.69
N GLY A 336 -9.69 -22.86 4.73
CA GLY A 336 -8.94 -23.07 5.97
C GLY A 336 -7.43 -22.86 5.85
N LYS A 337 -6.99 -22.11 4.81
CA LYS A 337 -5.58 -21.80 4.50
C LYS A 337 -5.23 -20.35 4.85
N ALA A 338 -5.72 -19.86 5.98
CA ALA A 338 -5.51 -18.48 6.42
C ALA A 338 -4.03 -18.14 6.69
N ASP A 339 -3.24 -19.13 7.07
CA ASP A 339 -1.80 -19.06 7.28
C ASP A 339 -1.01 -18.85 5.97
N GLN A 340 -1.56 -19.24 4.82
CA GLN A 340 -0.97 -19.07 3.49
C GLN A 340 -1.38 -17.75 2.80
N ILE A 341 -2.19 -16.93 3.44
CA ILE A 341 -2.60 -15.62 2.91
C ILE A 341 -1.40 -14.66 2.96
N ARG A 342 -1.04 -14.08 1.82
CA ARG A 342 -0.03 -13.01 1.74
C ARG A 342 -0.59 -11.74 2.35
N ARG A 343 -0.09 -11.36 3.51
CA ARG A 343 -0.57 -10.19 4.25
C ARG A 343 0.11 -8.91 3.79
N CYS A 344 -0.65 -7.82 3.70
CA CYS A 344 -0.11 -6.50 3.42
C CYS A 344 0.76 -6.00 4.58
N ILE A 345 2.01 -5.65 4.32
CA ILE A 345 2.98 -5.17 5.32
C ILE A 345 2.91 -3.66 5.60
N GLY A 346 2.00 -2.91 4.98
CA GLY A 346 1.86 -1.47 5.23
C GLY A 346 2.97 -0.58 4.68
N CYS A 347 3.80 -1.08 3.75
CA CYS A 347 4.97 -0.40 3.20
C CYS A 347 4.67 0.77 2.25
N LEU A 348 3.42 1.02 1.92
CA LEU A 348 2.94 2.06 0.99
C LEU A 348 3.57 2.07 -0.41
N TYR A 349 4.28 1.03 -0.82
CA TYR A 349 4.86 0.94 -2.17
C TYR A 349 3.82 1.10 -3.28
N CYS A 350 2.61 0.58 -3.10
CA CYS A 350 1.49 0.77 -4.02
C CYS A 350 1.13 2.26 -4.18
N ARG A 351 1.09 3.03 -3.07
CA ARG A 351 0.80 4.48 -3.06
C ARG A 351 1.96 5.28 -3.64
N GLU A 352 3.20 4.95 -3.28
CA GLU A 352 4.42 5.55 -3.85
C GLU A 352 4.43 5.45 -5.37
N ARG A 353 4.06 4.29 -5.93
CA ARG A 353 3.99 4.06 -7.37
C ARG A 353 3.00 5.01 -8.05
N ILE A 354 1.81 5.14 -7.49
CA ILE A 354 0.73 5.96 -8.09
C ILE A 354 0.99 7.45 -7.88
N LEU A 355 1.18 7.87 -6.62
CA LEU A 355 1.22 9.30 -6.27
C LEU A 355 2.63 9.90 -6.36
N GLY A 356 3.67 9.11 -6.05
CA GLY A 356 5.05 9.57 -6.11
C GLY A 356 5.64 9.54 -7.50
N ALA A 357 5.33 8.50 -8.28
CA ALA A 357 5.96 8.26 -9.58
C ALA A 357 5.00 8.33 -10.77
N GLY A 358 3.69 8.48 -10.56
CA GLY A 358 2.69 8.49 -11.64
C GLY A 358 2.61 7.15 -12.41
N LEU A 359 3.04 6.05 -11.81
CA LEU A 359 3.19 4.75 -12.45
C LEU A 359 2.04 3.79 -12.05
N PRO A 360 1.81 2.70 -12.80
CA PRO A 360 0.86 1.66 -12.44
C PRO A 360 1.11 1.08 -11.06
N ILE A 361 0.02 0.76 -10.34
CA ILE A 361 0.07 0.14 -9.02
C ILE A 361 0.88 -1.16 -9.02
N ARG A 362 1.60 -1.43 -7.93
CA ARG A 362 2.32 -2.68 -7.66
C ARG A 362 2.24 -3.01 -6.17
N CYS A 363 2.58 -4.25 -5.80
CA CYS A 363 2.66 -4.65 -4.41
C CYS A 363 4.06 -5.19 -4.08
N SER A 364 4.55 -4.92 -2.88
CA SER A 364 5.86 -5.42 -2.43
C SER A 364 5.85 -6.93 -2.19
N VAL A 365 4.73 -7.48 -1.74
CA VAL A 365 4.62 -8.91 -1.39
C VAL A 365 3.99 -9.76 -2.48
N ASN A 366 3.54 -9.17 -3.59
CA ASN A 366 2.92 -9.86 -4.70
C ASN A 366 3.43 -9.30 -6.05
N ALA A 367 4.34 -10.01 -6.68
CA ALA A 367 4.96 -9.62 -7.94
C ALA A 367 3.97 -9.54 -9.12
N ARG A 368 2.81 -10.21 -9.03
CA ARG A 368 1.80 -10.25 -10.09
C ARG A 368 0.80 -9.09 -10.03
N THR A 369 0.71 -8.35 -8.92
CA THR A 369 -0.23 -7.24 -8.80
C THR A 369 -0.13 -6.27 -9.96
N ALA A 370 -1.25 -6.11 -10.70
CA ALA A 370 -1.37 -5.34 -11.95
C ALA A 370 -0.39 -5.80 -13.06
N ARG A 371 0.00 -7.08 -13.01
CA ARG A 371 0.78 -7.80 -14.04
C ARG A 371 0.12 -9.16 -14.35
N GLU A 372 -1.16 -9.28 -14.07
CA GLU A 372 -1.92 -10.52 -14.26
C GLU A 372 -1.99 -10.93 -15.73
N ILE A 373 -1.90 -9.96 -16.65
CA ILE A 373 -1.87 -10.18 -18.10
C ILE A 373 -0.49 -10.67 -18.57
N GLU A 374 0.60 -10.14 -17.99
CA GLU A 374 1.98 -10.56 -18.35
C GLU A 374 2.34 -11.92 -17.76
N PHE A 375 1.71 -12.27 -16.63
CA PHE A 375 1.98 -13.49 -15.89
C PHE A 375 0.68 -14.24 -15.54
N PRO A 376 -0.09 -14.68 -16.53
CA PRO A 376 -1.33 -15.41 -16.31
C PRO A 376 -1.04 -16.79 -15.71
N THR A 377 -1.74 -17.14 -14.62
CA THR A 377 -1.54 -18.45 -13.95
C THR A 377 -1.90 -19.63 -14.84
N SER A 378 -2.80 -19.44 -15.81
CA SER A 378 -3.18 -20.46 -16.79
C SER A 378 -2.08 -20.79 -17.80
N GLU A 379 -1.09 -19.91 -17.97
CA GLU A 379 0.02 -20.08 -18.90
C GLU A 379 1.34 -20.40 -18.19
N LEU A 380 1.29 -20.66 -16.88
CA LEU A 380 2.46 -21.09 -16.13
C LEU A 380 2.91 -22.46 -16.67
N ARG A 381 4.11 -22.51 -17.23
CA ARG A 381 4.69 -23.73 -17.82
C ARG A 381 4.76 -24.84 -16.77
N GLN A 382 4.44 -26.05 -17.18
CA GLN A 382 4.55 -27.27 -16.36
C GLN A 382 5.73 -28.10 -16.86
N ASP A 383 6.91 -27.50 -16.93
CA ASP A 383 8.09 -28.03 -17.56
C ASP A 383 9.16 -28.57 -16.59
N GLY A 384 8.86 -28.55 -15.28
CA GLY A 384 9.79 -28.96 -14.24
C GLY A 384 10.15 -30.41 -14.24
N ALA A 385 9.18 -31.31 -14.53
CA ALA A 385 9.34 -32.77 -14.57
C ALA A 385 10.09 -33.37 -13.36
N GLY A 386 9.92 -32.75 -12.17
CA GLY A 386 10.59 -33.20 -10.94
C GLY A 386 12.09 -32.91 -10.87
N ARG A 387 12.65 -32.15 -11.82
CA ARG A 387 14.08 -31.81 -11.80
C ARG A 387 14.41 -30.86 -10.64
N THR A 388 15.56 -31.08 -10.03
CA THR A 388 16.06 -30.27 -8.92
C THR A 388 16.56 -28.92 -9.42
N VAL A 389 16.26 -27.85 -8.66
CA VAL A 389 16.86 -26.52 -8.82
C VAL A 389 17.41 -26.10 -7.47
N ALA A 390 18.69 -25.72 -7.42
CA ALA A 390 19.29 -25.21 -6.20
C ALA A 390 19.04 -23.70 -6.07
N ILE A 391 18.67 -23.27 -4.87
CA ILE A 391 18.43 -21.86 -4.52
C ILE A 391 19.35 -21.50 -3.38
N ILE A 392 20.17 -20.46 -3.55
CA ILE A 392 21.17 -20.03 -2.59
C ILE A 392 20.64 -18.79 -1.86
N GLY A 393 20.11 -19.01 -0.66
CA GLY A 393 19.49 -17.99 0.18
C GLY A 393 17.99 -18.18 0.33
N ALA A 394 17.52 -18.25 1.59
CA ALA A 394 16.12 -18.37 1.98
C ALA A 394 15.48 -17.00 2.30
N GLY A 395 16.00 -15.92 1.72
CA GLY A 395 15.37 -14.60 1.76
C GLY A 395 14.13 -14.51 0.87
N PRO A 396 13.44 -13.35 0.82
CA PRO A 396 12.20 -13.19 0.05
C PRO A 396 12.35 -13.50 -1.45
N ALA A 397 13.51 -13.22 -2.04
CA ALA A 397 13.77 -13.54 -3.44
C ALA A 397 13.88 -15.06 -3.66
N GLY A 398 14.62 -15.77 -2.81
CA GLY A 398 14.79 -17.24 -2.90
C GLY A 398 13.48 -17.97 -2.63
N MET A 399 12.73 -17.57 -1.60
CA MET A 399 11.43 -18.17 -1.27
C MET A 399 10.41 -17.96 -2.41
N GLU A 400 10.35 -16.78 -3.00
CA GLU A 400 9.43 -16.53 -4.11
C GLU A 400 9.84 -17.29 -5.39
N ALA A 401 11.14 -17.41 -5.67
CA ALA A 401 11.65 -18.23 -6.77
C ALA A 401 11.29 -19.70 -6.58
N ALA A 402 11.48 -20.24 -5.37
CA ALA A 402 11.11 -21.60 -5.01
C ALA A 402 9.63 -21.88 -5.25
N ARG A 403 8.77 -20.96 -4.82
CA ARG A 403 7.32 -21.07 -5.02
C ARG A 403 6.95 -21.19 -6.50
N VAL A 404 7.50 -20.32 -7.34
CA VAL A 404 7.20 -20.33 -8.78
C VAL A 404 7.74 -21.62 -9.43
N LEU A 405 8.93 -22.06 -9.07
CA LEU A 405 9.52 -23.30 -9.57
C LEU A 405 8.71 -24.53 -9.14
N ALA A 406 8.28 -24.60 -7.88
CA ALA A 406 7.43 -25.68 -7.39
C ALA A 406 6.08 -25.73 -8.14
N LEU A 407 5.46 -24.59 -8.39
CA LEU A 407 4.25 -24.48 -9.21
C LEU A 407 4.48 -24.95 -10.66
N ARG A 408 5.70 -24.89 -11.17
CA ARG A 408 6.10 -25.41 -12.49
C ARG A 408 6.48 -26.89 -12.47
N GLY A 409 6.40 -27.56 -11.31
CA GLY A 409 6.74 -28.98 -11.15
C GLY A 409 8.24 -29.27 -11.03
N TYR A 410 9.07 -28.27 -10.71
CA TYR A 410 10.44 -28.47 -10.25
C TYR A 410 10.47 -28.86 -8.76
N LYS A 411 11.62 -29.38 -8.29
CA LYS A 411 11.94 -29.63 -6.88
C LYS A 411 12.99 -28.63 -6.40
N PRO A 412 12.58 -27.47 -5.85
CA PRO A 412 13.51 -26.51 -5.32
C PRO A 412 14.19 -27.03 -4.05
N VAL A 413 15.51 -26.85 -3.96
CA VAL A 413 16.32 -27.10 -2.76
C VAL A 413 16.89 -25.76 -2.32
N ILE A 414 16.41 -25.22 -1.19
CA ILE A 414 16.80 -23.92 -0.66
C ILE A 414 17.87 -24.09 0.40
N PHE A 415 19.05 -23.51 0.18
CA PHE A 415 20.13 -23.43 1.17
C PHE A 415 20.12 -22.07 1.85
N ASP A 416 20.31 -22.05 3.16
CA ASP A 416 20.63 -20.85 3.91
C ASP A 416 21.54 -21.19 5.09
N LYS A 417 22.53 -20.30 5.35
CA LYS A 417 23.42 -20.42 6.52
C LYS A 417 22.69 -20.21 7.85
N ALA A 418 21.55 -19.46 7.83
CA ALA A 418 20.70 -19.27 8.98
C ALA A 418 19.82 -20.52 9.21
N ASP A 419 19.44 -20.75 10.45
CA ASP A 419 18.59 -21.86 10.90
C ASP A 419 17.10 -21.65 10.60
N LYS A 420 16.72 -20.47 10.10
CA LYS A 420 15.35 -20.09 9.75
C LYS A 420 15.30 -19.29 8.43
N PRO A 421 14.19 -19.41 7.65
CA PRO A 421 14.02 -18.62 6.45
C PRO A 421 13.71 -17.16 6.79
N GLY A 422 13.84 -16.27 5.78
CA GLY A 422 13.55 -14.85 5.88
C GLY A 422 14.73 -13.97 5.48
N GLY A 423 15.98 -14.45 5.64
CA GLY A 423 17.18 -13.66 5.33
C GLY A 423 17.18 -12.33 6.09
N THR A 424 17.46 -11.22 5.38
CA THR A 424 17.48 -9.86 5.97
C THR A 424 16.13 -9.42 6.58
N LEU A 425 15.00 -10.05 6.22
CA LEU A 425 13.71 -9.75 6.86
C LEU A 425 13.68 -10.11 8.34
N ASN A 426 14.48 -11.09 8.79
CA ASN A 426 14.66 -11.44 10.21
C ASN A 426 15.43 -10.37 11.01
N ILE A 427 16.04 -9.40 10.33
CA ILE A 427 16.65 -8.21 10.92
C ILE A 427 15.66 -7.05 10.85
N ALA A 428 15.04 -6.86 9.68
CA ALA A 428 14.08 -5.80 9.43
C ALA A 428 12.78 -5.92 10.26
N ASP A 429 12.51 -7.07 10.87
CA ASP A 429 11.36 -7.30 11.77
C ASP A 429 11.64 -6.93 13.24
N LYS A 430 12.88 -6.57 13.61
CA LYS A 430 13.27 -6.27 15.00
C LYS A 430 12.95 -4.85 15.46
N PRO A 431 13.10 -3.80 14.60
CA PRO A 431 12.69 -2.46 14.98
C PRO A 431 11.20 -2.41 15.40
N PRO A 432 10.79 -1.41 16.20
CA PRO A 432 9.43 -1.28 16.67
C PRO A 432 8.37 -1.35 15.55
N LEU A 433 7.22 -1.94 15.82
CA LEU A 433 6.04 -1.98 14.93
C LEU A 433 6.23 -2.76 13.61
N LYS A 434 7.25 -3.61 13.49
CA LYS A 434 7.60 -4.38 12.28
C LYS A 434 7.05 -5.82 12.29
N ASP A 435 6.16 -6.18 13.20
CA ASP A 435 5.49 -7.47 13.31
C ASP A 435 4.91 -8.01 11.98
N LYS A 436 4.47 -7.11 11.10
CA LYS A 436 3.95 -7.44 9.78
C LYS A 436 4.98 -8.05 8.83
N ILE A 437 6.27 -7.81 9.08
CA ILE A 437 7.36 -8.45 8.34
C ILE A 437 7.53 -9.89 8.80
N THR A 438 7.45 -10.14 10.12
CA THR A 438 7.43 -11.50 10.68
C THR A 438 6.28 -12.32 10.10
N ASP A 439 5.07 -11.74 10.07
CA ASP A 439 3.89 -12.36 9.47
C ASP A 439 4.08 -12.70 7.98
N MET A 440 4.75 -11.81 7.23
CA MET A 440 5.07 -12.04 5.82
C MET A 440 5.96 -13.28 5.63
N VAL A 441 7.03 -13.39 6.41
CA VAL A 441 7.97 -14.53 6.34
C VAL A 441 7.25 -15.82 6.74
N ALA A 442 6.46 -15.79 7.81
CA ALA A 442 5.67 -16.93 8.27
C ALA A 442 4.69 -17.41 7.18
N GLY A 443 3.96 -16.50 6.54
CA GLY A 443 3.02 -16.83 5.47
C GLY A 443 3.72 -17.40 4.23
N MET A 444 4.86 -16.85 3.82
CA MET A 444 5.65 -17.40 2.70
C MET A 444 6.15 -18.82 3.01
N LYS A 445 6.60 -19.04 4.25
CA LYS A 445 7.03 -20.39 4.69
C LYS A 445 5.85 -21.37 4.70
N ALA A 446 4.72 -20.98 5.28
CA ALA A 446 3.52 -21.81 5.33
C ALA A 446 3.03 -22.23 3.93
N GLU A 447 3.07 -21.31 2.95
CA GLU A 447 2.76 -21.63 1.55
C GLU A 447 3.76 -22.66 0.97
N LEU A 448 5.08 -22.47 1.18
CA LEU A 448 6.13 -23.35 0.67
C LEU A 448 6.12 -24.74 1.35
N ASP A 449 5.78 -24.83 2.63
CA ASP A 449 5.69 -26.10 3.35
C ASP A 449 4.57 -27.03 2.80
N THR A 450 3.62 -26.48 2.04
CA THR A 450 2.60 -27.27 1.33
C THR A 450 3.03 -27.71 -0.08
N MET A 451 4.23 -27.31 -0.51
CA MET A 451 4.79 -27.61 -1.82
C MET A 451 5.97 -28.59 -1.72
N ASP A 452 6.37 -29.20 -2.84
CA ASP A 452 7.55 -30.06 -2.89
C ASP A 452 8.86 -29.24 -2.89
N VAL A 453 9.15 -28.59 -1.75
CA VAL A 453 10.33 -27.75 -1.52
C VAL A 453 11.18 -28.35 -0.40
N CYS A 454 12.47 -28.52 -0.66
CA CYS A 454 13.42 -29.03 0.32
C CYS A 454 14.18 -27.88 0.99
N TRP A 455 14.08 -27.77 2.31
CA TRP A 455 14.81 -26.80 3.11
C TRP A 455 16.14 -27.37 3.60
N ARG A 456 17.24 -26.65 3.37
CA ARG A 456 18.57 -26.89 3.94
C ARG A 456 19.02 -25.66 4.72
N LEU A 457 18.34 -25.44 5.84
CA LEU A 457 18.61 -24.32 6.77
C LEU A 457 19.75 -24.72 7.71
N GLY A 458 20.52 -23.73 8.21
CA GLY A 458 21.75 -23.96 8.96
C GLY A 458 22.88 -24.52 8.10
N GLU A 459 22.72 -24.55 6.77
CA GLU A 459 23.69 -25.13 5.84
C GLU A 459 24.14 -24.11 4.81
N GLU A 460 25.41 -23.75 4.85
CA GLU A 460 26.00 -22.90 3.82
C GLU A 460 26.13 -23.66 2.50
N ALA A 461 25.63 -23.04 1.43
CA ALA A 461 25.75 -23.56 0.09
C ALA A 461 27.16 -23.38 -0.43
N THR A 462 27.90 -24.47 -0.60
CA THR A 462 29.14 -24.47 -1.36
C THR A 462 28.92 -25.06 -2.77
N VAL A 463 29.75 -24.70 -3.71
CA VAL A 463 29.69 -25.23 -5.09
C VAL A 463 29.70 -26.74 -5.08
N GLU A 464 30.55 -27.40 -4.25
CA GLU A 464 30.67 -28.85 -4.14
C GLU A 464 29.37 -29.50 -3.62
N LYS A 465 28.72 -28.91 -2.63
CA LYS A 465 27.43 -29.41 -2.11
C LYS A 465 26.32 -29.32 -3.14
N VAL A 466 26.28 -28.19 -3.85
CA VAL A 466 25.26 -27.96 -4.90
C VAL A 466 25.49 -28.91 -6.11
N LYS A 467 26.73 -29.15 -6.53
CA LYS A 467 27.05 -30.10 -7.59
C LYS A 467 26.56 -31.53 -7.30
N LYS A 468 26.57 -31.96 -6.03
CA LYS A 468 26.08 -33.30 -5.64
C LYS A 468 24.57 -33.49 -5.85
N LEU A 469 23.80 -32.38 -6.00
CA LEU A 469 22.37 -32.45 -6.31
C LEU A 469 22.08 -32.62 -7.80
N GLU A 470 23.12 -32.52 -8.67
CA GLU A 470 22.98 -32.53 -10.14
C GLU A 470 21.80 -31.59 -10.59
N PRO A 471 21.77 -30.31 -10.18
CA PRO A 471 20.62 -29.47 -10.41
C PRO A 471 20.50 -29.08 -11.89
N ALA A 472 19.28 -28.88 -12.37
CA ALA A 472 18.99 -28.32 -13.69
C ALA A 472 19.48 -26.86 -13.84
N GLY A 473 19.87 -26.23 -12.75
CA GLY A 473 20.47 -24.92 -12.68
C GLY A 473 20.38 -24.35 -11.25
N VAL A 474 20.89 -23.14 -11.06
CA VAL A 474 21.03 -22.48 -9.77
C VAL A 474 20.38 -21.11 -9.80
N ILE A 475 19.67 -20.73 -8.73
CA ILE A 475 19.25 -19.35 -8.47
C ILE A 475 20.02 -18.82 -7.27
N VAL A 476 20.85 -17.79 -7.48
CA VAL A 476 21.62 -17.14 -6.42
C VAL A 476 20.83 -15.94 -5.87
N ALA A 477 20.33 -16.07 -4.64
CA ALA A 477 19.57 -15.08 -3.90
C ALA A 477 20.18 -14.85 -2.50
N CYS A 478 21.52 -14.89 -2.42
CA CYS A 478 22.32 -14.88 -1.19
C CYS A 478 22.35 -13.51 -0.47
N GLY A 479 21.64 -12.51 -0.99
CA GLY A 479 21.54 -11.19 -0.40
C GLY A 479 22.81 -10.34 -0.58
N ALA A 480 22.99 -9.38 0.34
CA ALA A 480 24.06 -8.42 0.32
C ALA A 480 24.78 -8.37 1.68
N GLN A 481 25.77 -7.51 1.80
CA GLN A 481 26.49 -7.22 3.04
C GLN A 481 26.55 -5.70 3.27
N PRO A 482 26.65 -5.23 4.53
CA PRO A 482 26.78 -3.82 4.84
C PRO A 482 27.98 -3.16 4.13
N VAL A 483 27.80 -1.90 3.76
CA VAL A 483 28.91 -1.05 3.27
C VAL A 483 29.57 -0.38 4.48
N ILE A 484 30.87 -0.59 4.60
CA ILE A 484 31.72 0.17 5.52
C ILE A 484 32.51 1.19 4.69
N PRO A 485 32.30 2.50 4.90
CA PRO A 485 33.07 3.55 4.23
C PRO A 485 34.55 3.39 4.49
N GLN A 486 35.35 3.64 3.45
CA GLN A 486 36.82 3.55 3.55
C GLN A 486 37.38 4.90 4.07
N VAL A 487 37.24 5.13 5.37
CA VAL A 487 37.76 6.32 6.06
C VAL A 487 38.68 5.91 7.20
N PRO A 488 39.64 6.75 7.63
CA PRO A 488 40.47 6.47 8.79
C PRO A 488 39.62 6.17 10.03
N GLY A 489 39.94 5.09 10.74
CA GLY A 489 39.28 4.67 11.96
C GLY A 489 37.98 3.86 11.75
N ALA A 490 37.63 3.49 10.52
CA ALA A 490 36.43 2.68 10.25
C ALA A 490 36.48 1.24 10.80
N ASP A 491 37.66 0.79 11.19
CA ASP A 491 37.95 -0.51 11.82
C ASP A 491 38.10 -0.44 13.34
N ALA A 492 37.86 0.71 13.95
CA ALA A 492 37.97 0.89 15.40
C ALA A 492 36.95 0.05 16.17
N PRO A 493 37.30 -0.37 17.43
CA PRO A 493 36.44 -1.27 18.22
C PRO A 493 35.04 -0.71 18.55
N ASN A 494 34.87 0.62 18.56
CA ASN A 494 33.61 1.31 18.80
C ASN A 494 32.76 1.49 17.52
N VAL A 495 33.25 0.98 16.38
CA VAL A 495 32.50 1.01 15.11
C VAL A 495 31.78 -0.32 14.93
N VAL A 496 30.45 -0.26 14.79
CA VAL A 496 29.58 -1.42 14.62
C VAL A 496 28.63 -1.23 13.44
N THR A 497 28.05 -2.30 12.94
CA THR A 497 27.03 -2.19 11.90
C THR A 497 25.64 -2.02 12.52
N ALA A 498 24.72 -1.37 11.80
CA ALA A 498 23.32 -1.31 12.21
C ALA A 498 22.71 -2.72 12.36
N GLU A 499 23.13 -3.68 11.52
CA GLU A 499 22.71 -5.08 11.62
C GLU A 499 23.09 -5.71 12.96
N ASP A 500 24.32 -5.49 13.43
CA ASP A 500 24.81 -6.06 14.69
C ASP A 500 24.09 -5.45 15.90
N VAL A 501 23.78 -4.14 15.85
CA VAL A 501 23.00 -3.46 16.89
C VAL A 501 21.55 -3.98 16.91
N ILE A 502 20.88 -4.00 15.76
CA ILE A 502 19.50 -4.46 15.64
C ILE A 502 19.34 -5.92 16.09
N THR A 503 20.34 -6.75 15.83
CA THR A 503 20.30 -8.17 16.21
C THR A 503 20.82 -8.45 17.62
N GLY A 504 21.28 -7.43 18.35
CA GLY A 504 21.82 -7.55 19.71
C GLY A 504 23.22 -8.18 19.78
N LYS A 505 23.93 -8.33 18.66
CA LYS A 505 25.31 -8.81 18.61
C LYS A 505 26.32 -7.75 19.09
N ALA A 506 25.97 -6.48 18.92
CA ALA A 506 26.72 -5.35 19.44
C ALA A 506 25.79 -4.46 20.28
N GLN A 507 26.34 -3.87 21.34
CA GLN A 507 25.63 -2.86 22.13
C GLN A 507 26.06 -1.47 21.66
N ALA A 508 25.10 -0.56 21.53
CA ALA A 508 25.34 0.85 21.35
C ALA A 508 25.05 1.58 22.68
N ALA A 509 26.00 2.34 23.18
CA ALA A 509 25.90 3.02 24.47
C ALA A 509 26.53 4.42 24.41
N GLY A 510 26.13 5.28 25.35
CA GLY A 510 26.63 6.64 25.44
C GLY A 510 26.17 7.52 24.29
N LYS A 511 27.04 8.37 23.78
CA LYS A 511 26.80 9.20 22.61
C LYS A 511 26.95 8.38 21.36
N VAL A 512 25.88 8.23 20.60
CA VAL A 512 25.84 7.38 19.40
C VAL A 512 25.76 8.22 18.14
N VAL A 513 26.63 7.94 17.18
CA VAL A 513 26.57 8.55 15.85
C VAL A 513 26.24 7.50 14.80
N ILE A 514 25.13 7.69 14.09
CA ILE A 514 24.65 6.81 13.02
C ILE A 514 25.06 7.43 11.67
N ILE A 515 25.79 6.68 10.85
CA ILE A 515 26.24 7.10 9.52
C ILE A 515 25.30 6.54 8.47
N GLY A 516 24.46 7.40 7.91
CA GLY A 516 23.41 7.11 6.93
C GLY A 516 22.01 7.17 7.52
N SER A 517 21.11 7.87 6.84
CA SER A 517 19.71 8.09 7.22
C SER A 517 18.72 7.34 6.32
N GLY A 518 19.14 6.25 5.69
CA GLY A 518 18.18 5.32 5.06
C GLY A 518 17.26 4.68 6.10
N LEU A 519 16.26 3.87 5.67
CA LEU A 519 15.33 3.21 6.61
C LEU A 519 16.07 2.49 7.74
N THR A 520 17.13 1.74 7.43
CA THR A 520 17.90 1.01 8.45
C THR A 520 18.49 1.95 9.50
N GLY A 521 19.05 3.11 9.08
CA GLY A 521 19.61 4.10 10.02
C GLY A 521 18.53 4.73 10.90
N LEU A 522 17.39 5.11 10.32
CA LEU A 522 16.26 5.70 11.06
C LEU A 522 15.63 4.69 12.02
N GLU A 523 15.40 3.46 11.58
CA GLU A 523 14.86 2.37 12.41
C GLU A 523 15.82 2.00 13.56
N THR A 524 17.12 2.05 13.33
CA THR A 524 18.14 1.90 14.39
C THR A 524 18.06 3.05 15.38
N ALA A 525 17.92 4.29 14.91
CA ALA A 525 17.73 5.46 15.77
C ALA A 525 16.45 5.33 16.61
N GLU A 526 15.32 4.91 16.03
CA GLU A 526 14.07 4.67 16.77
C GLU A 526 14.27 3.66 17.90
N MET A 527 14.97 2.54 17.63
CA MET A 527 15.29 1.54 18.66
C MET A 527 16.14 2.11 19.80
N LEU A 528 17.14 2.93 19.48
CA LEU A 528 18.06 3.50 20.45
C LEU A 528 17.47 4.67 21.25
N LEU A 529 16.44 5.32 20.72
CA LEU A 529 15.73 6.40 21.38
C LEU A 529 14.57 5.89 22.25
N ALA A 530 14.18 4.61 22.09
CA ALA A 530 13.14 4.01 22.91
C ALA A 530 13.56 3.87 24.37
N ASP A 531 12.57 3.84 25.28
CA ASP A 531 12.80 3.66 26.71
C ASP A 531 13.59 2.38 27.01
N GLY A 532 14.58 2.50 27.90
CA GLY A 532 15.49 1.40 28.30
C GLY A 532 16.74 1.23 27.44
N SER A 533 16.96 2.09 26.46
CA SER A 533 18.21 2.13 25.69
C SER A 533 19.39 2.59 26.54
N THR A 534 20.59 2.10 26.19
CA THR A 534 21.88 2.54 26.78
C THR A 534 22.46 3.79 26.08
N ALA A 535 21.86 4.23 25.00
CA ALA A 535 22.24 5.46 24.33
C ALA A 535 21.79 6.69 25.16
N SER A 536 22.68 7.62 25.41
CA SER A 536 22.39 8.88 26.11
C SER A 536 22.08 10.03 25.16
N ASP A 537 22.55 9.93 23.93
CA ASP A 537 22.37 10.91 22.85
C ASP A 537 22.51 10.23 21.49
N VAL A 538 21.74 10.64 20.49
CA VAL A 538 21.75 10.07 19.14
C VAL A 538 21.92 11.15 18.09
N SER A 539 22.97 11.05 17.29
CA SER A 539 23.23 11.88 16.12
C SER A 539 23.10 11.07 14.84
N ILE A 540 22.51 11.64 13.80
CA ILE A 540 22.37 10.99 12.48
C ILE A 540 23.04 11.85 11.44
N VAL A 541 24.06 11.30 10.77
CA VAL A 541 24.84 11.95 9.71
C VAL A 541 24.40 11.42 8.35
N GLU A 542 24.03 12.31 7.45
CA GLU A 542 23.58 11.98 6.09
C GLU A 542 24.33 12.82 5.06
N MET A 543 24.97 12.16 4.10
CA MET A 543 25.75 12.82 3.06
C MET A 543 24.85 13.61 2.07
N LEU A 544 23.64 13.13 1.81
CA LEU A 544 22.69 13.83 0.95
C LEU A 544 22.02 15.00 1.68
N PRO A 545 21.50 16.01 0.94
CA PRO A 545 21.02 17.26 1.52
C PRO A 545 19.73 17.13 2.36
N GLN A 546 19.17 15.94 2.49
CA GLN A 546 17.96 15.68 3.27
C GLN A 546 18.06 14.35 4.03
N ILE A 547 17.43 14.27 5.18
CA ILE A 547 17.26 13.02 5.94
C ILE A 547 16.30 12.09 5.21
N GLY A 548 16.58 10.79 5.23
CA GLY A 548 15.74 9.76 4.61
C GLY A 548 15.70 9.80 3.08
N PRO A 549 16.85 9.92 2.39
CA PRO A 549 16.89 10.04 0.94
C PRO A 549 16.25 8.81 0.27
N GLY A 550 15.36 9.05 -0.70
CA GLY A 550 14.68 7.98 -1.45
C GLY A 550 13.59 7.24 -0.67
N ILE A 551 13.28 7.64 0.56
CA ILE A 551 12.14 7.13 1.32
C ILE A 551 10.88 7.88 0.86
N PHE A 552 9.79 7.15 0.61
CA PHE A 552 8.50 7.77 0.27
C PHE A 552 8.01 8.67 1.41
N GLY A 553 7.62 9.91 1.11
CA GLY A 553 7.36 10.95 2.11
C GLY A 553 6.39 10.54 3.22
N ALA A 554 5.33 9.77 2.93
CA ALA A 554 4.41 9.29 3.96
C ALA A 554 5.09 8.31 4.95
N ILE A 555 6.01 7.46 4.48
CA ILE A 555 6.80 6.58 5.34
C ILE A 555 7.81 7.38 6.16
N LEU A 556 8.50 8.34 5.52
CA LEU A 556 9.46 9.19 6.22
C LEU A 556 8.78 10.03 7.31
N ASN A 557 7.62 10.61 7.01
CA ASN A 557 6.86 11.39 8.00
C ASN A 557 6.41 10.53 9.18
N ASP A 558 5.92 9.32 8.92
CA ASP A 558 5.53 8.37 9.94
C ASP A 558 6.73 7.99 10.83
N GLU A 559 7.87 7.65 10.25
CA GLU A 559 9.11 7.33 10.96
C GLU A 559 9.60 8.52 11.80
N MET A 560 9.73 9.68 11.16
CA MET A 560 10.21 10.90 11.84
C MET A 560 9.26 11.40 12.94
N SER A 561 7.95 11.10 12.86
CA SER A 561 7.00 11.44 13.92
C SER A 561 7.28 10.67 15.22
N ARG A 562 7.90 9.51 15.14
CA ARG A 562 8.31 8.68 16.29
C ARG A 562 9.72 9.00 16.80
N ILE A 563 10.59 9.49 15.93
CA ILE A 563 11.99 9.81 16.26
C ILE A 563 12.14 11.23 16.81
N LYS A 564 11.56 12.24 16.16
CA LYS A 564 11.70 13.65 16.52
C LYS A 564 11.36 14.03 17.96
N PRO A 565 10.33 13.45 18.61
CA PRO A 565 10.03 13.79 20.01
C PRO A 565 11.15 13.54 21.00
N TYR A 566 12.09 12.65 20.64
CA TYR A 566 13.27 12.34 21.47
C TYR A 566 14.46 13.29 21.23
N GLY A 567 14.37 14.21 20.27
CA GLY A 567 15.35 15.26 20.04
C GLY A 567 16.69 14.82 19.45
N PRO A 568 16.77 13.85 18.48
CA PRO A 568 18.03 13.44 17.88
C PRO A 568 18.68 14.61 17.13
N HIS A 569 20.00 14.62 17.08
CA HIS A 569 20.76 15.59 16.28
C HIS A 569 20.83 15.12 14.82
N LEU A 570 20.37 15.96 13.88
CA LEU A 570 20.31 15.63 12.47
C LEU A 570 21.31 16.46 11.67
N TYR A 571 22.20 15.79 10.93
CA TYR A 571 23.24 16.41 10.11
C TYR A 571 23.08 16.03 8.63
N PRO A 572 22.04 16.56 7.90
CA PRO A 572 21.94 16.38 6.46
C PRO A 572 23.01 17.18 5.72
N GLY A 573 23.49 16.68 4.56
CA GLY A 573 24.55 17.33 3.78
C GLY A 573 25.95 17.20 4.39
N HIS A 574 26.17 16.24 5.29
CA HIS A 574 27.44 16.02 5.97
C HIS A 574 28.03 14.65 5.64
N ALA A 575 29.29 14.63 5.20
CA ALA A 575 30.04 13.42 4.92
C ALA A 575 30.96 13.03 6.09
N LEU A 576 31.01 11.74 6.41
CA LEU A 576 32.01 11.20 7.34
C LEU A 576 33.40 11.33 6.75
N VAL A 577 34.33 11.86 7.50
CA VAL A 577 35.77 12.08 7.11
C VAL A 577 36.66 11.08 7.82
N SER A 578 36.56 10.97 9.15
CA SER A 578 37.35 10.05 9.96
C SER A 578 36.65 9.72 11.28
N ILE A 579 37.05 8.64 11.90
CA ILE A 579 36.61 8.21 13.22
C ILE A 579 37.84 8.20 14.14
N GLN A 580 37.67 8.75 15.34
CA GLN A 580 38.73 8.84 16.37
C GLN A 580 38.15 8.26 17.68
N ASP A 581 39.05 8.11 18.66
CA ASP A 581 38.62 7.74 20.01
C ASP A 581 37.74 8.86 20.60
N GLY A 582 36.49 8.56 20.89
CA GLY A 582 35.49 9.50 21.45
C GLY A 582 34.89 10.50 20.46
N SER A 583 35.18 10.47 19.16
CA SER A 583 34.55 11.39 18.20
C SER A 583 34.55 10.90 16.75
N VAL A 584 33.68 11.51 15.92
CA VAL A 584 33.73 11.42 14.46
C VAL A 584 33.92 12.80 13.86
N THR A 585 34.83 12.93 12.89
CA THR A 585 34.98 14.15 12.09
C THR A 585 34.06 14.08 10.90
N VAL A 586 33.22 15.11 10.75
CA VAL A 586 32.28 15.26 9.60
C VAL A 586 32.62 16.53 8.83
N LYS A 587 32.28 16.51 7.53
CA LYS A 587 32.44 17.66 6.64
C LYS A 587 31.09 18.11 6.11
N GLU A 588 30.69 19.33 6.34
CA GLU A 588 29.56 19.98 5.71
C GLU A 588 29.87 20.20 4.22
N LEU A 589 29.12 19.55 3.34
CA LEU A 589 29.42 19.56 1.90
C LEU A 589 29.13 20.89 1.22
N ALA A 590 28.29 21.74 1.80
CA ALA A 590 27.94 23.06 1.25
C ALA A 590 29.05 24.10 1.50
N THR A 591 29.82 23.97 2.60
CA THR A 591 30.80 24.96 3.05
C THR A 591 32.23 24.41 3.11
N ASP A 592 32.42 23.10 2.92
CA ASP A 592 33.67 22.35 3.14
C ASP A 592 34.22 22.43 4.60
N LYS A 593 33.43 22.96 5.52
CA LYS A 593 33.81 23.07 6.94
C LYS A 593 33.79 21.70 7.59
N GLN A 594 34.83 21.40 8.36
CA GLN A 594 34.93 20.20 9.19
C GLN A 594 34.72 20.53 10.66
N PHE A 595 34.13 19.60 11.39
CA PHE A 595 33.99 19.64 12.85
C PHE A 595 33.81 18.24 13.41
N ASP A 596 34.05 18.09 14.71
CA ASP A 596 33.90 16.81 15.40
C ASP A 596 32.54 16.71 16.10
N ILE A 597 31.96 15.52 16.07
CA ILE A 597 30.80 15.11 16.84
C ILE A 597 31.28 14.07 17.85
N GLU A 598 30.98 14.26 19.13
CA GLU A 598 31.32 13.29 20.18
C GLU A 598 30.61 11.97 19.94
N ALA A 599 31.31 10.85 20.06
CA ALA A 599 30.81 9.51 19.74
C ALA A 599 31.50 8.43 20.60
N ASP A 600 30.75 7.83 21.52
CA ASP A 600 31.17 6.61 22.21
C ASP A 600 30.96 5.37 21.32
N THR A 601 29.93 5.39 20.50
CA THR A 601 29.62 4.33 19.53
C THR A 601 29.32 4.93 18.16
N VAL A 602 29.90 4.35 17.10
CA VAL A 602 29.62 4.72 15.70
C VAL A 602 28.93 3.57 14.98
N ILE A 603 27.74 3.82 14.42
CA ILE A 603 26.92 2.81 13.74
C ILE A 603 26.93 3.05 12.24
N MET A 604 27.39 2.05 11.49
CA MET A 604 27.41 2.09 10.03
C MET A 604 26.08 1.63 9.46
N ALA A 605 25.33 2.56 8.84
CA ALA A 605 24.08 2.36 8.11
C ALA A 605 24.18 2.92 6.67
N ALA A 606 25.38 2.91 6.08
CA ALA A 606 25.70 3.55 4.80
C ALA A 606 25.31 2.73 3.56
N GLY A 607 24.36 1.80 3.70
CA GLY A 607 23.84 0.97 2.62
C GLY A 607 24.42 -0.44 2.57
N ILE A 608 24.11 -1.15 1.48
CA ILE A 608 24.49 -2.56 1.26
C ILE A 608 25.12 -2.74 -0.11
N LYS A 609 26.00 -3.75 -0.24
CA LYS A 609 26.59 -4.19 -1.51
C LYS A 609 26.38 -5.68 -1.74
N PRO A 610 26.14 -6.12 -3.01
CA PRO A 610 26.00 -7.54 -3.36
C PRO A 610 27.21 -8.38 -2.92
N ARG A 611 26.98 -9.65 -2.64
CA ARG A 611 28.05 -10.66 -2.42
C ARG A 611 28.55 -11.18 -3.76
N ALA A 612 29.32 -10.37 -4.46
CA ALA A 612 29.78 -10.68 -5.83
C ALA A 612 30.63 -11.96 -5.90
N ASP A 613 31.46 -12.21 -4.89
CA ASP A 613 32.27 -13.41 -4.74
C ASP A 613 31.46 -14.71 -4.78
N VAL A 614 30.34 -14.75 -4.07
CA VAL A 614 29.41 -15.89 -4.07
C VAL A 614 28.77 -16.05 -5.44
N VAL A 615 28.30 -14.95 -6.04
CA VAL A 615 27.65 -14.97 -7.36
C VAL A 615 28.58 -15.52 -8.42
N GLU A 616 29.81 -15.03 -8.49
CA GLU A 616 30.81 -15.47 -9.48
C GLU A 616 31.21 -16.92 -9.26
N ALA A 617 31.39 -17.38 -8.02
CA ALA A 617 31.72 -18.78 -7.74
C ALA A 617 30.67 -19.77 -8.30
N PHE A 618 29.37 -19.42 -8.24
CA PHE A 618 28.33 -20.24 -8.83
C PHE A 618 28.24 -20.11 -10.35
N ARG A 619 28.49 -18.91 -10.92
CA ARG A 619 28.54 -18.70 -12.37
C ARG A 619 29.65 -19.49 -13.04
N ASP A 620 30.82 -19.56 -12.42
CA ASP A 620 31.95 -20.31 -12.94
C ASP A 620 31.74 -21.85 -12.89
N ALA A 621 30.85 -22.30 -11.99
CA ALA A 621 30.65 -23.70 -11.69
C ALA A 621 29.45 -24.35 -12.38
N PHE A 622 28.50 -23.59 -12.90
CA PHE A 622 27.24 -24.05 -13.47
C PHE A 622 26.84 -23.30 -14.74
N ASP A 623 26.38 -24.01 -15.75
CA ASP A 623 25.98 -23.43 -17.05
C ASP A 623 24.75 -22.54 -16.96
N LYS A 624 23.83 -22.81 -16.00
CA LYS A 624 22.60 -22.08 -15.83
C LYS A 624 22.49 -21.48 -14.43
N VAL A 625 22.79 -20.18 -14.34
CA VAL A 625 22.73 -19.41 -13.09
C VAL A 625 21.90 -18.15 -13.29
N LEU A 626 20.86 -17.98 -12.47
CA LEU A 626 20.10 -16.74 -12.35
C LEU A 626 20.43 -16.07 -11.02
N VAL A 627 20.41 -14.74 -11.00
CA VAL A 627 20.70 -13.96 -9.80
C VAL A 627 19.50 -13.06 -9.48
N ALA A 628 19.03 -13.05 -8.23
CA ALA A 628 17.85 -12.32 -7.82
C ALA A 628 18.02 -11.61 -6.47
N GLY A 629 17.29 -10.51 -6.29
CA GLY A 629 17.29 -9.70 -5.08
C GLY A 629 18.61 -8.97 -4.85
N ASP A 630 18.97 -8.76 -3.58
CA ASP A 630 20.15 -7.97 -3.19
C ASP A 630 21.47 -8.63 -3.62
N ALA A 631 21.47 -9.91 -4.00
CA ALA A 631 22.61 -10.56 -4.63
C ALA A 631 22.95 -9.96 -6.01
N ARG A 632 21.95 -9.37 -6.68
CA ARG A 632 22.10 -8.65 -7.95
C ARG A 632 22.38 -7.18 -7.74
N LYS A 633 21.55 -6.54 -6.94
CA LYS A 633 21.65 -5.10 -6.60
C LYS A 633 20.82 -4.84 -5.35
N GLY A 634 21.40 -4.13 -4.40
CA GLY A 634 20.68 -3.70 -3.20
C GLY A 634 19.36 -3.01 -3.54
N GLY A 635 18.28 -3.40 -2.85
CA GLY A 635 16.94 -2.95 -3.17
C GLY A 635 15.99 -2.99 -1.97
N ARG A 636 14.71 -3.16 -2.28
CA ARG A 636 13.61 -3.25 -1.31
C ARG A 636 12.95 -4.63 -1.40
N ILE A 637 12.08 -4.97 -0.44
CA ILE A 637 11.24 -6.18 -0.46
C ILE A 637 10.55 -6.34 -1.83
N ALA A 638 9.99 -5.25 -2.38
CA ALA A 638 9.34 -5.25 -3.69
C ALA A 638 10.25 -5.72 -4.83
N THR A 639 11.54 -5.33 -4.80
CA THR A 639 12.54 -5.76 -5.81
C THR A 639 12.88 -7.23 -5.62
N ALA A 640 13.13 -7.66 -4.38
CA ALA A 640 13.49 -9.04 -4.07
C ALA A 640 12.38 -10.02 -4.46
N VAL A 641 11.13 -9.75 -4.07
CA VAL A 641 9.97 -10.59 -4.42
C VAL A 641 9.74 -10.62 -5.94
N ARG A 642 9.82 -9.46 -6.61
CA ARG A 642 9.67 -9.40 -8.07
C ARG A 642 10.75 -10.18 -8.79
N GLU A 643 12.01 -9.99 -8.46
CA GLU A 643 13.13 -10.66 -9.14
C GLU A 643 13.15 -12.17 -8.85
N GLY A 644 12.80 -12.58 -7.62
CA GLY A 644 12.59 -14.00 -7.30
C GLY A 644 11.48 -14.62 -8.14
N PHE A 645 10.33 -13.95 -8.25
CA PHE A 645 9.23 -14.37 -9.11
C PHE A 645 9.67 -14.49 -10.57
N GLU A 646 10.32 -13.45 -11.12
CA GLU A 646 10.78 -13.43 -12.51
C GLU A 646 11.84 -14.51 -12.76
N ALA A 647 12.78 -14.73 -11.85
CA ALA A 647 13.77 -15.79 -11.94
C ALA A 647 13.10 -17.18 -11.98
N GLY A 648 12.13 -17.46 -11.11
CA GLY A 648 11.36 -18.70 -11.15
C GLY A 648 10.51 -18.84 -12.42
N TRP A 649 9.99 -17.74 -12.96
CA TRP A 649 9.15 -17.72 -14.17
C TRP A 649 9.95 -18.05 -15.45
N ILE A 650 11.14 -17.43 -15.60
CA ILE A 650 11.97 -17.57 -16.80
C ILE A 650 12.92 -18.78 -16.76
N PHE A 651 13.13 -19.38 -15.58
CA PHE A 651 14.01 -20.55 -15.39
C PHE A 651 13.64 -21.73 -16.33
#